data_2cfa4f7bee079acacbf8042d652312a8
#
_entry.id   2cfa4f7bee079acacbf8042d652312a8
#
_cell.length_a   1.000
_cell.length_b   1.000
_cell.length_c   1.000
_cell.angle_alpha   90.00
_cell.angle_beta   90.00
_cell.angle_gamma   90.00
#
_symmetry.space_group_name_H-M   'P 1'
#
loop_
_entity.id
_entity.type
_entity.pdbx_description
1 polymer ?
#
loop_
_entity_poly.entity_id
_entity_poly.type
_entity_poly.pdbx_seq_one_letter_code
_entity_poly.pdbx_strand_id
1 'polypeptide(L)'
;MSSTLREASKDTLQVNDKTWHYYSLPLAEKPLGEISRLPKSLKVLMENLLRWQDGDSVTEEDIRALAGWLQQAHADREIAYRPARVLMQDFTGVPAVVDLAAMREAVKRLGGDTAKVNPLSPVDLVIDHSVTVDRFGDDEAFEDNVRLEMERNHERYAFLRWGQQAFSRFSVVPPGTGICHQVNLEYLGRAVWSEEVNGQWMAWPDTLVGTDSHTTMINGLGVLGWGVGGIEAEAAMLGQPVSMLIPDVVGFKLSGKLREGITATDLVLTVTQMLRQHGVVGKFVEFYGDGLDTLPLADRATIANMAPEYGATCGFFPIDDVTLSYMRLSGRSEEQVALVEAYAKAQGMWRQPGDEPVFTSTLALDMSSVEASLAGPKRPQDRVALGDVPKAFAASGELEVNHLQRQRQPVDYTLNGHHYSLPDGAVAIAAITSCTNTSNPSVLMAAGLLAKKAVERGLQPQPWVKASLAPGSKVVSDYLAHAGLTPYLDQLGFNLVGYGCTTCIGNSGPLPEPIEEAIKKGDLTVGAVLSGNRNFEGRIHPLVKTNWLASPPLVVAYALAGNMNIDLTREPLGQGSDGEPVYLKDIWPSGEEIARAVEQVSTEMFRKEYAEVFSGTEEWRAIKVEASDTYDWQEDSTYIRLSPFFDEMGVEPLPVEDIHGARILAMLGDSVTTDHISPAGSIKADSPAGRYLQEHGVARRDFNSYGSRRGNHEVMMRGTFANIRIRNEMVPGVEGGMTRHLPDREPVAIYDAAMLYKAEGIPLAVIAGKEYGSGSSRDWAAKGPRLLGIRVVIAESFERIHRSNLIGMGILPLEFPQGVTRKTLQLTGEERIDVSNLQSLQPGATVPVTLTRADGSQEVIACRCRIDTATELTYYRNDGILHYVIRNML
;
A
#
# COMPACT_ATOMS: atom_id res chain seq x y z
N MET A 1 -45.89 -15.02 -4.06
CA MET A 1 -44.71 -14.31 -3.56
C MET A 1 -43.96 -13.80 -4.78
N SER A 2 -43.71 -12.52 -4.90
CA SER A 2 -42.87 -12.01 -5.96
C SER A 2 -41.47 -12.58 -5.77
N SER A 3 -40.85 -13.13 -6.83
CA SER A 3 -39.46 -13.57 -6.81
C SER A 3 -38.57 -12.40 -6.44
N THR A 4 -37.59 -12.62 -5.55
CA THR A 4 -36.56 -11.59 -5.25
C THR A 4 -35.74 -11.30 -6.51
N LEU A 5 -35.08 -10.14 -6.57
CA LEU A 5 -34.16 -9.80 -7.68
C LEU A 5 -33.05 -10.86 -7.84
N ARG A 6 -32.58 -11.39 -6.72
CA ARG A 6 -31.62 -12.49 -6.68
C ARG A 6 -32.12 -13.72 -7.42
N GLU A 7 -33.34 -14.19 -7.10
CA GLU A 7 -33.92 -15.36 -7.75
C GLU A 7 -34.21 -15.10 -9.23
N ALA A 8 -34.67 -13.89 -9.57
CA ALA A 8 -34.99 -13.49 -10.94
C ALA A 8 -33.76 -13.36 -11.84
N SER A 9 -32.57 -13.20 -11.26
CA SER A 9 -31.30 -13.05 -11.99
C SER A 9 -30.50 -14.34 -12.15
N LYS A 10 -30.95 -15.45 -11.54
CA LYS A 10 -30.28 -16.75 -11.71
C LYS A 10 -30.30 -17.23 -13.15
N ASP A 11 -29.13 -17.65 -13.64
CA ASP A 11 -28.94 -18.16 -14.99
C ASP A 11 -27.84 -19.23 -15.02
N THR A 12 -27.67 -19.86 -16.16
CA THR A 12 -26.64 -20.87 -16.41
C THR A 12 -25.81 -20.52 -17.62
N LEU A 13 -24.52 -20.81 -17.54
CA LEU A 13 -23.56 -20.60 -18.61
C LEU A 13 -22.91 -21.93 -18.97
N GLN A 14 -23.03 -22.34 -20.22
CA GLN A 14 -22.38 -23.52 -20.74
C GLN A 14 -21.02 -23.15 -21.31
N VAL A 15 -19.97 -23.70 -20.74
CA VAL A 15 -18.59 -23.51 -21.23
C VAL A 15 -17.97 -24.88 -21.41
N ASN A 16 -17.64 -25.23 -22.64
CA ASN A 16 -17.25 -26.59 -23.01
C ASN A 16 -18.30 -27.61 -22.51
N ASP A 17 -17.89 -28.64 -21.80
CA ASP A 17 -18.79 -29.66 -21.28
C ASP A 17 -19.31 -29.42 -19.86
N LYS A 18 -19.09 -28.20 -19.32
CA LYS A 18 -19.43 -27.84 -17.94
C LYS A 18 -20.46 -26.73 -17.87
N THR A 19 -21.42 -26.87 -16.97
CA THR A 19 -22.46 -25.86 -16.70
C THR A 19 -22.10 -25.09 -15.43
N TRP A 20 -22.12 -23.75 -15.58
CA TRP A 20 -21.88 -22.83 -14.49
C TRP A 20 -23.15 -22.08 -14.15
N HIS A 21 -23.48 -21.98 -12.88
CA HIS A 21 -24.57 -21.16 -12.39
C HIS A 21 -24.04 -19.78 -12.01
N TYR A 22 -24.79 -18.73 -12.29
CA TYR A 22 -24.39 -17.37 -11.99
C TYR A 22 -25.60 -16.44 -11.83
N TYR A 23 -25.35 -15.22 -11.40
CA TYR A 23 -26.37 -14.17 -11.31
C TYR A 23 -26.21 -13.21 -12.49
N SER A 24 -27.13 -13.26 -13.42
CA SER A 24 -27.07 -12.59 -14.73
C SER A 24 -27.50 -11.13 -14.62
N LEU A 25 -26.62 -10.22 -15.00
CA LEU A 25 -26.95 -8.80 -15.12
C LEU A 25 -27.99 -8.52 -16.22
N PRO A 26 -27.91 -9.13 -17.42
CA PRO A 26 -28.96 -8.96 -18.43
C PRO A 26 -30.35 -9.43 -17.95
N LEU A 27 -30.43 -10.47 -17.14
CA LEU A 27 -31.73 -10.88 -16.57
C LEU A 27 -32.21 -9.89 -15.49
N ALA A 28 -31.28 -9.36 -14.67
CA ALA A 28 -31.59 -8.36 -13.67
C ALA A 28 -32.05 -7.03 -14.29
N GLU A 29 -31.62 -6.70 -15.49
CA GLU A 29 -32.01 -5.48 -16.20
C GLU A 29 -33.51 -5.40 -16.44
N LYS A 30 -34.18 -6.55 -16.66
CA LYS A 30 -35.64 -6.57 -16.90
C LYS A 30 -36.45 -5.92 -15.76
N PRO A 31 -36.24 -6.26 -14.48
CA PRO A 31 -36.96 -5.61 -13.38
C PRO A 31 -36.30 -4.29 -12.91
N LEU A 32 -35.00 -4.04 -13.19
CA LEU A 32 -34.28 -2.87 -12.71
C LEU A 32 -34.32 -1.67 -13.64
N GLY A 33 -34.58 -1.89 -14.93
CA GLY A 33 -34.36 -0.91 -15.99
C GLY A 33 -32.94 -0.99 -16.54
N GLU A 34 -32.59 -0.09 -17.44
CA GLU A 34 -31.31 -0.10 -18.13
C GLU A 34 -30.13 0.02 -17.16
N ILE A 35 -29.25 -0.98 -17.15
CA ILE A 35 -27.99 -1.01 -16.41
C ILE A 35 -26.80 -1.29 -17.30
N SER A 36 -27.01 -1.50 -18.60
CA SER A 36 -25.98 -1.85 -19.58
C SER A 36 -24.87 -0.80 -19.69
N ARG A 37 -25.19 0.48 -19.46
CA ARG A 37 -24.24 1.60 -19.52
C ARG A 37 -23.53 1.93 -18.20
N LEU A 38 -23.77 1.17 -17.15
CA LEU A 38 -22.98 1.28 -15.91
C LEU A 38 -21.49 1.07 -16.22
N PRO A 39 -20.60 1.80 -15.55
CA PRO A 39 -19.18 1.45 -15.54
C PRO A 39 -18.97 -0.03 -15.22
N LYS A 40 -17.98 -0.66 -15.86
CA LYS A 40 -17.73 -2.10 -15.65
C LYS A 40 -17.45 -2.41 -14.19
N SER A 41 -16.76 -1.52 -13.49
CA SER A 41 -16.52 -1.62 -12.04
C SER A 41 -17.81 -1.63 -11.22
N LEU A 42 -18.80 -0.83 -11.57
CA LEU A 42 -20.12 -0.84 -10.93
C LEU A 42 -20.95 -2.07 -11.29
N LYS A 43 -20.77 -2.65 -12.49
CA LYS A 43 -21.37 -3.94 -12.84
C LYS A 43 -20.90 -5.07 -11.91
N VAL A 44 -19.62 -5.05 -11.52
CA VAL A 44 -19.08 -5.99 -10.52
C VAL A 44 -19.77 -5.80 -9.18
N LEU A 45 -19.98 -4.57 -8.72
CA LEU A 45 -20.72 -4.29 -7.49
C LEU A 45 -22.19 -4.70 -7.61
N MET A 46 -22.81 -4.49 -8.77
CA MET A 46 -24.20 -4.91 -9.02
C MET A 46 -24.36 -6.43 -8.89
N GLU A 47 -23.45 -7.21 -9.51
CA GLU A 47 -23.46 -8.66 -9.35
C GLU A 47 -23.31 -9.09 -7.90
N ASN A 48 -22.38 -8.43 -7.18
CA ASN A 48 -22.14 -8.71 -5.77
C ASN A 48 -23.41 -8.50 -4.93
N LEU A 49 -24.10 -7.37 -5.11
CA LEU A 49 -25.34 -7.10 -4.39
C LEU A 49 -26.45 -8.11 -4.75
N LEU A 50 -26.61 -8.45 -6.04
CA LEU A 50 -27.59 -9.46 -6.47
C LEU A 50 -27.32 -10.82 -5.83
N ARG A 51 -26.08 -11.25 -5.84
CA ARG A 51 -25.67 -12.55 -5.28
C ARG A 51 -25.84 -12.62 -3.77
N TRP A 52 -25.64 -11.54 -3.06
CA TRP A 52 -25.72 -11.45 -1.61
C TRP A 52 -27.03 -10.86 -1.08
N GLN A 53 -28.03 -10.63 -1.94
CA GLN A 53 -29.36 -10.15 -1.49
C GLN A 53 -29.96 -11.10 -0.48
N ASP A 54 -30.13 -10.65 0.75
CA ASP A 54 -30.71 -11.40 1.87
C ASP A 54 -31.92 -10.70 2.51
N GLY A 55 -32.19 -9.45 2.12
CA GLY A 55 -33.26 -8.61 2.66
C GLY A 55 -32.88 -7.91 3.97
N ASP A 56 -31.68 -8.11 4.47
CA ASP A 56 -31.15 -7.52 5.70
C ASP A 56 -29.88 -6.71 5.41
N SER A 57 -28.74 -7.35 5.21
CA SER A 57 -27.48 -6.67 4.88
C SER A 57 -27.48 -6.12 3.45
N VAL A 58 -28.12 -6.78 2.52
CA VAL A 58 -28.34 -6.33 1.14
C VAL A 58 -29.82 -6.39 0.81
N THR A 59 -30.42 -5.22 0.67
CA THR A 59 -31.84 -5.05 0.37
C THR A 59 -32.09 -4.84 -1.13
N GLU A 60 -33.33 -4.96 -1.56
CA GLU A 60 -33.71 -4.60 -2.94
C GLU A 60 -33.48 -3.13 -3.22
N GLU A 61 -33.66 -2.26 -2.21
CA GLU A 61 -33.43 -0.81 -2.35
C GLU A 61 -31.95 -0.48 -2.61
N ASP A 62 -31.02 -1.25 -2.04
CA ASP A 62 -29.58 -1.08 -2.33
C ASP A 62 -29.27 -1.36 -3.79
N ILE A 63 -29.84 -2.46 -4.32
CA ILE A 63 -29.67 -2.85 -5.72
C ILE A 63 -30.29 -1.81 -6.65
N ARG A 64 -31.51 -1.33 -6.33
CA ARG A 64 -32.19 -0.28 -7.10
C ARG A 64 -31.48 1.06 -7.04
N ALA A 65 -30.87 1.40 -5.90
CA ALA A 65 -30.05 2.62 -5.79
C ALA A 65 -28.82 2.56 -6.71
N LEU A 66 -28.14 1.41 -6.81
CA LEU A 66 -27.03 1.25 -7.72
C LEU A 66 -27.50 1.28 -9.19
N ALA A 67 -28.62 0.68 -9.53
CA ALA A 67 -29.21 0.80 -10.86
C ALA A 67 -29.57 2.25 -11.21
N GLY A 68 -30.11 3.00 -10.25
CA GLY A 68 -30.47 4.42 -10.38
C GLY A 68 -29.27 5.37 -10.51
N TRP A 69 -28.05 4.89 -10.24
CA TRP A 69 -26.82 5.68 -10.37
C TRP A 69 -26.68 6.32 -11.75
N LEU A 70 -27.13 5.65 -12.81
CA LEU A 70 -27.08 6.15 -14.20
C LEU A 70 -27.82 7.46 -14.42
N GLN A 71 -28.81 7.79 -13.59
CA GLN A 71 -29.63 9.00 -13.77
C GLN A 71 -28.83 10.28 -13.50
N GLN A 72 -27.89 10.23 -12.56
CA GLN A 72 -27.10 11.39 -12.12
C GLN A 72 -25.57 11.11 -12.16
N ALA A 73 -25.18 9.90 -12.56
CA ALA A 73 -23.82 9.39 -12.43
C ALA A 73 -23.25 9.53 -11.00
N HIS A 74 -24.16 9.34 -10.04
CA HIS A 74 -23.93 9.47 -8.60
C HIS A 74 -25.04 8.79 -7.83
N ALA A 75 -24.73 8.25 -6.66
CA ALA A 75 -25.72 7.78 -5.70
C ALA A 75 -25.18 7.97 -4.28
N ASP A 76 -26.02 8.49 -3.41
CA ASP A 76 -25.69 8.74 -2.01
C ASP A 76 -26.33 7.66 -1.13
N ARG A 77 -25.86 6.43 -1.26
CA ARG A 77 -26.35 5.27 -0.49
C ARG A 77 -25.21 4.36 -0.06
N GLU A 78 -25.30 3.90 1.15
CA GLU A 78 -24.45 2.85 1.71
C GLU A 78 -24.83 1.50 1.14
N ILE A 79 -23.83 0.70 0.78
CA ILE A 79 -23.98 -0.70 0.37
C ILE A 79 -23.04 -1.61 1.15
N ALA A 80 -23.43 -2.86 1.29
CA ALA A 80 -22.66 -3.92 1.94
C ALA A 80 -21.99 -4.81 0.87
N TYR A 81 -20.72 -4.61 0.63
CA TYR A 81 -19.92 -5.33 -0.36
C TYR A 81 -19.17 -6.50 0.28
N ARG A 82 -19.18 -7.67 -0.34
CA ARG A 82 -18.44 -8.84 0.13
C ARG A 82 -17.42 -9.29 -0.91
N PRO A 83 -16.12 -9.08 -0.64
CA PRO A 83 -15.07 -9.56 -1.54
C PRO A 83 -15.04 -11.09 -1.59
N ALA A 84 -14.65 -11.64 -2.74
CA ALA A 84 -14.52 -13.09 -2.91
C ALA A 84 -13.36 -13.69 -2.09
N ARG A 85 -12.34 -12.89 -1.82
CA ARG A 85 -11.14 -13.31 -1.07
C ARG A 85 -10.42 -12.11 -0.44
N VAL A 86 -9.46 -12.42 0.45
CA VAL A 86 -8.62 -11.44 1.13
C VAL A 86 -7.15 -11.74 0.84
N LEU A 87 -6.37 -10.70 0.54
CA LEU A 87 -4.93 -10.79 0.31
C LEU A 87 -4.20 -10.05 1.42
N MET A 88 -3.17 -10.65 1.99
CA MET A 88 -2.34 -10.00 3.01
C MET A 88 -0.87 -10.05 2.63
N GLN A 89 -0.11 -9.07 3.07
CA GLN A 89 1.34 -9.12 3.16
C GLN A 89 1.76 -9.30 4.63
N ASP A 90 2.99 -9.71 4.90
CA ASP A 90 3.37 -10.16 6.25
C ASP A 90 3.46 -9.06 7.31
N PHE A 91 3.78 -7.81 6.96
CA PHE A 91 3.84 -6.74 7.96
C PHE A 91 2.48 -6.32 8.49
N THR A 92 1.42 -6.53 7.74
CA THR A 92 0.04 -6.30 8.17
C THR A 92 -0.70 -7.61 8.45
N GLY A 93 -0.28 -8.70 7.82
CA GLY A 93 -0.87 -10.02 8.02
C GLY A 93 -0.50 -10.66 9.35
N VAL A 94 0.75 -10.53 9.81
CA VAL A 94 1.15 -11.02 11.14
C VAL A 94 0.29 -10.40 12.24
N PRO A 95 0.15 -9.06 12.36
CA PRO A 95 -0.74 -8.47 13.35
C PRO A 95 -2.21 -8.87 13.16
N ALA A 96 -2.68 -9.08 11.92
CA ALA A 96 -4.04 -9.58 11.67
C ALA A 96 -4.23 -11.00 12.25
N VAL A 97 -3.28 -11.89 12.04
CA VAL A 97 -3.32 -13.23 12.63
C VAL A 97 -3.18 -13.17 14.16
N VAL A 98 -2.40 -12.24 14.71
CA VAL A 98 -2.33 -11.98 16.17
C VAL A 98 -3.70 -11.57 16.70
N ASP A 99 -4.40 -10.71 15.99
CA ASP A 99 -5.76 -10.29 16.40
C ASP A 99 -6.74 -11.47 16.33
N LEU A 100 -6.71 -12.29 15.28
CA LEU A 100 -7.53 -13.51 15.21
C LEU A 100 -7.24 -14.46 16.37
N ALA A 101 -5.97 -14.65 16.72
CA ALA A 101 -5.57 -15.47 17.85
C ALA A 101 -6.06 -14.85 19.19
N ALA A 102 -5.96 -13.53 19.34
CA ALA A 102 -6.47 -12.82 20.51
C ALA A 102 -8.01 -12.86 20.58
N MET A 103 -8.71 -12.80 19.44
CA MET A 103 -10.17 -12.98 19.37
C MET A 103 -10.59 -14.37 19.85
N ARG A 104 -9.84 -15.44 19.51
CA ARG A 104 -10.10 -16.78 20.06
C ARG A 104 -10.00 -16.81 21.57
N GLU A 105 -8.98 -16.15 22.16
CA GLU A 105 -8.86 -16.01 23.61
C GLU A 105 -10.05 -15.24 24.21
N ALA A 106 -10.47 -14.14 23.59
CA ALA A 106 -11.62 -13.37 24.04
C ALA A 106 -12.92 -14.17 23.97
N VAL A 107 -13.18 -14.86 22.85
CA VAL A 107 -14.37 -15.72 22.67
C VAL A 107 -14.38 -16.84 23.71
N LYS A 108 -13.24 -17.49 23.96
CA LYS A 108 -13.10 -18.52 25.00
C LYS A 108 -13.40 -17.98 26.39
N ARG A 109 -12.85 -16.81 26.74
CA ARG A 109 -13.08 -16.13 28.02
C ARG A 109 -14.58 -15.77 28.22
N LEU A 110 -15.25 -15.37 27.16
CA LEU A 110 -16.67 -15.00 27.17
C LEU A 110 -17.62 -16.20 27.02
N GLY A 111 -17.09 -17.43 26.94
CA GLY A 111 -17.86 -18.67 26.90
C GLY A 111 -18.39 -19.08 25.52
N GLY A 112 -17.88 -18.48 24.46
CA GLY A 112 -18.21 -18.83 23.07
C GLY A 112 -17.36 -19.94 22.48
N ASP A 113 -17.66 -20.30 21.24
CA ASP A 113 -16.96 -21.32 20.47
C ASP A 113 -15.81 -20.70 19.65
N THR A 114 -14.57 -21.02 19.99
CA THR A 114 -13.36 -20.53 19.31
C THR A 114 -13.30 -20.90 17.82
N ALA A 115 -13.92 -22.00 17.41
CA ALA A 115 -13.98 -22.43 16.01
C ALA A 115 -14.73 -21.43 15.11
N LYS A 116 -15.59 -20.60 15.67
CA LYS A 116 -16.26 -19.52 14.92
C LYS A 116 -15.30 -18.42 14.46
N VAL A 117 -14.15 -18.24 15.13
CA VAL A 117 -13.10 -17.31 14.71
C VAL A 117 -12.25 -18.02 13.66
N ASN A 118 -12.71 -17.98 12.42
CA ASN A 118 -12.09 -18.67 11.29
C ASN A 118 -12.47 -17.99 9.98
N PRO A 119 -11.56 -17.83 9.02
CA PRO A 119 -11.88 -17.24 7.73
C PRO A 119 -13.02 -17.96 6.99
N LEU A 120 -14.02 -17.21 6.60
CA LEU A 120 -15.16 -17.68 5.78
C LEU A 120 -14.88 -17.53 4.27
N SER A 121 -13.96 -16.63 3.91
CA SER A 121 -13.46 -16.46 2.54
C SER A 121 -12.03 -16.94 2.44
N PRO A 122 -11.55 -17.33 1.25
CA PRO A 122 -10.13 -17.62 1.05
C PRO A 122 -9.24 -16.44 1.42
N VAL A 123 -8.17 -16.72 2.14
CA VAL A 123 -7.16 -15.75 2.57
C VAL A 123 -5.79 -16.24 2.17
N ASP A 124 -5.08 -15.43 1.41
CA ASP A 124 -3.69 -15.66 1.05
C ASP A 124 -2.80 -14.60 1.69
N LEU A 125 -1.81 -15.03 2.47
CA LEU A 125 -0.80 -14.16 3.03
C LEU A 125 0.54 -14.41 2.33
N VAL A 126 1.13 -13.37 1.76
CA VAL A 126 2.43 -13.43 1.09
C VAL A 126 3.48 -12.79 1.98
N ILE A 127 4.55 -13.53 2.27
CA ILE A 127 5.71 -13.00 3.01
C ILE A 127 6.63 -12.32 2.01
N ASP A 128 6.64 -10.99 2.04
CA ASP A 128 7.32 -10.17 1.04
C ASP A 128 7.94 -8.87 1.56
N HIS A 129 7.72 -8.54 2.83
CA HIS A 129 8.15 -7.27 3.44
C HIS A 129 9.28 -7.40 4.45
N SER A 130 9.82 -8.60 4.68
CA SER A 130 10.77 -8.87 5.75
C SER A 130 12.24 -8.87 5.30
N VAL A 131 12.50 -8.95 4.00
CA VAL A 131 13.86 -8.91 3.46
C VAL A 131 14.45 -7.50 3.54
N THR A 132 15.68 -7.40 4.05
CA THR A 132 16.46 -6.15 4.11
C THR A 132 17.70 -6.27 3.23
N VAL A 133 18.08 -5.19 2.53
CA VAL A 133 19.26 -5.15 1.68
C VAL A 133 20.50 -4.83 2.55
N ASP A 134 20.92 -5.82 3.33
CA ASP A 134 22.14 -5.70 4.14
C ASP A 134 23.40 -5.86 3.27
N ARG A 135 23.40 -6.86 2.38
CA ARG A 135 24.45 -7.10 1.41
C ARG A 135 23.99 -6.77 0.00
N PHE A 136 24.88 -6.21 -0.81
CA PHE A 136 24.60 -5.77 -2.17
C PHE A 136 25.86 -5.76 -3.04
N GLY A 137 25.68 -5.71 -4.37
CA GLY A 137 26.79 -5.49 -5.32
C GLY A 137 27.68 -6.70 -5.56
N ASP A 138 27.26 -7.89 -5.18
CA ASP A 138 27.95 -9.16 -5.45
C ASP A 138 26.97 -10.33 -5.56
N ASP A 139 27.45 -11.48 -6.01
CA ASP A 139 26.63 -12.67 -6.29
C ASP A 139 26.14 -13.41 -5.02
N GLU A 140 26.74 -13.14 -3.85
CA GLU A 140 26.34 -13.76 -2.58
C GLU A 140 25.27 -12.93 -1.85
N ALA A 141 24.96 -11.71 -2.33
CA ALA A 141 24.04 -10.78 -1.67
C ALA A 141 22.66 -11.39 -1.43
N PHE A 142 22.11 -12.11 -2.40
CA PHE A 142 20.80 -12.75 -2.27
C PHE A 142 20.76 -13.79 -1.15
N GLU A 143 21.71 -14.71 -1.14
CA GLU A 143 21.76 -15.80 -0.16
C GLU A 143 21.98 -15.27 1.27
N ASP A 144 22.87 -14.29 1.43
CA ASP A 144 23.12 -13.66 2.72
C ASP A 144 21.90 -12.90 3.24
N ASN A 145 21.21 -12.14 2.39
CA ASN A 145 20.01 -11.40 2.79
C ASN A 145 18.86 -12.35 3.17
N VAL A 146 18.67 -13.45 2.43
CA VAL A 146 17.66 -14.47 2.75
C VAL A 146 17.99 -15.16 4.08
N ARG A 147 19.24 -15.52 4.30
CA ARG A 147 19.68 -16.12 5.58
C ARG A 147 19.41 -15.17 6.75
N LEU A 148 19.76 -13.90 6.63
CA LEU A 148 19.50 -12.89 7.66
C LEU A 148 18.00 -12.66 7.87
N GLU A 149 17.20 -12.68 6.82
CA GLU A 149 15.74 -12.61 6.89
C GLU A 149 15.17 -13.76 7.73
N MET A 150 15.58 -14.99 7.45
CA MET A 150 15.12 -16.19 8.18
C MET A 150 15.55 -16.15 9.65
N GLU A 151 16.80 -15.77 9.93
CA GLU A 151 17.31 -15.65 11.29
C GLU A 151 16.54 -14.61 12.12
N ARG A 152 16.33 -13.42 11.56
CA ARG A 152 15.66 -12.30 12.24
C ARG A 152 14.17 -12.51 12.47
N ASN A 153 13.52 -13.27 11.59
CA ASN A 153 12.07 -13.38 11.56
C ASN A 153 11.57 -14.78 11.93
N HIS A 154 12.43 -15.65 12.43
CA HIS A 154 12.09 -17.05 12.72
C HIS A 154 10.82 -17.18 13.59
N GLU A 155 10.67 -16.37 14.64
CA GLU A 155 9.52 -16.40 15.54
C GLU A 155 8.22 -15.99 14.82
N ARG A 156 8.29 -14.94 13.98
CA ARG A 156 7.14 -14.50 13.16
C ARG A 156 6.73 -15.57 12.15
N TYR A 157 7.69 -16.23 11.56
CA TYR A 157 7.45 -17.30 10.57
C TYR A 157 6.89 -18.55 11.22
N ALA A 158 7.36 -18.92 12.40
CA ALA A 158 6.77 -19.99 13.21
C ALA A 158 5.31 -19.67 13.57
N PHE A 159 5.01 -18.43 13.95
CA PHE A 159 3.66 -17.98 14.22
C PHE A 159 2.75 -18.09 12.99
N LEU A 160 3.20 -17.68 11.82
CA LEU A 160 2.45 -17.83 10.57
C LEU A 160 2.24 -19.30 10.19
N ARG A 161 3.22 -20.16 10.42
CA ARG A 161 3.08 -21.62 10.24
C ARG A 161 2.03 -22.20 11.17
N TRP A 162 1.97 -21.74 12.43
CA TRP A 162 0.88 -22.10 13.34
C TRP A 162 -0.47 -21.62 12.78
N GLY A 163 -0.58 -20.37 12.37
CA GLY A 163 -1.81 -19.79 11.80
C GLY A 163 -2.33 -20.58 10.60
N GLN A 164 -1.43 -21.03 9.73
CA GLN A 164 -1.76 -21.86 8.57
C GLN A 164 -2.38 -23.21 8.95
N GLN A 165 -2.04 -23.73 10.13
CA GLN A 165 -2.62 -24.98 10.65
C GLN A 165 -3.89 -24.71 11.48
N ALA A 166 -3.95 -23.59 12.20
CA ALA A 166 -5.03 -23.26 13.11
C ALA A 166 -6.28 -22.72 12.40
N PHE A 167 -6.12 -22.08 11.25
CA PHE A 167 -7.21 -21.46 10.50
C PHE A 167 -7.41 -22.17 9.16
N SER A 168 -8.66 -22.52 8.88
CA SER A 168 -9.03 -23.05 7.56
C SER A 168 -9.15 -21.93 6.54
N ARG A 169 -9.00 -22.25 5.26
CA ARG A 169 -9.02 -21.28 4.14
C ARG A 169 -7.95 -20.18 4.26
N PHE A 170 -6.89 -20.43 5.01
CA PHE A 170 -5.78 -19.53 5.21
C PHE A 170 -4.49 -20.16 4.65
N SER A 171 -3.88 -19.51 3.67
CA SER A 171 -2.66 -19.95 3.00
C SER A 171 -1.54 -18.96 3.20
N VAL A 172 -0.32 -19.45 3.31
CA VAL A 172 0.87 -18.60 3.41
C VAL A 172 1.78 -18.91 2.22
N VAL A 173 2.10 -17.86 1.46
CA VAL A 173 3.16 -17.89 0.44
C VAL A 173 4.47 -17.56 1.14
N PRO A 174 5.44 -18.49 1.14
CA PRO A 174 6.69 -18.35 1.89
C PRO A 174 7.58 -17.19 1.42
N PRO A 175 8.56 -16.76 2.25
CA PRO A 175 9.52 -15.73 1.87
C PRO A 175 10.33 -16.13 0.63
N GLY A 176 10.80 -15.15 -0.11
CA GLY A 176 11.60 -15.36 -1.32
C GLY A 176 10.81 -15.79 -2.56
N THR A 177 9.48 -15.71 -2.54
CA THR A 177 8.63 -16.03 -3.70
C THR A 177 8.40 -14.81 -4.58
N GLY A 178 8.05 -13.67 -4.00
CA GLY A 178 7.75 -12.45 -4.70
C GLY A 178 6.91 -11.50 -3.86
N ILE A 179 6.63 -10.32 -4.42
CA ILE A 179 5.77 -9.33 -3.77
C ILE A 179 4.29 -9.69 -3.93
N CYS A 180 3.49 -9.47 -2.89
CA CYS A 180 2.11 -9.95 -2.79
C CYS A 180 1.24 -9.57 -4.00
N HIS A 181 1.28 -8.31 -4.43
CA HIS A 181 0.44 -7.85 -5.54
C HIS A 181 0.90 -8.38 -6.92
N GLN A 182 2.18 -8.70 -7.10
CA GLN A 182 2.66 -9.35 -8.34
C GLN A 182 2.35 -10.86 -8.33
N VAL A 183 2.56 -11.55 -7.22
CA VAL A 183 2.14 -12.95 -7.05
C VAL A 183 0.62 -13.08 -7.27
N ASN A 184 -0.15 -12.10 -6.80
CA ASN A 184 -1.59 -12.05 -7.05
C ASN A 184 -1.91 -11.88 -8.53
N LEU A 185 -1.26 -10.95 -9.23
CA LEU A 185 -1.46 -10.72 -10.66
C LEU A 185 -1.06 -11.95 -11.50
N GLU A 186 0.09 -12.53 -11.21
CA GLU A 186 0.67 -13.61 -12.01
C GLU A 186 0.05 -14.98 -11.72
N TYR A 187 -0.47 -15.19 -10.50
CA TYR A 187 -0.89 -16.54 -10.07
C TYR A 187 -2.23 -16.60 -9.32
N LEU A 188 -2.41 -15.83 -8.22
CA LEU A 188 -3.59 -15.99 -7.36
C LEU A 188 -4.87 -15.46 -7.98
N GLY A 189 -4.81 -14.39 -8.77
CA GLY A 189 -5.95 -13.76 -9.42
C GLY A 189 -6.55 -14.65 -10.51
N ARG A 190 -7.89 -14.77 -10.51
CA ARG A 190 -8.62 -15.66 -11.41
C ARG A 190 -9.47 -14.94 -12.44
N ALA A 191 -9.66 -13.63 -12.31
CA ALA A 191 -10.60 -12.79 -13.06
C ALA A 191 -12.07 -13.19 -12.86
N VAL A 192 -12.38 -14.46 -12.96
CA VAL A 192 -13.68 -15.04 -12.59
C VAL A 192 -13.42 -16.15 -11.58
N TRP A 193 -14.02 -16.03 -10.42
CA TRP A 193 -13.97 -17.05 -9.37
C TRP A 193 -15.00 -18.13 -9.62
N SER A 194 -14.70 -19.34 -9.22
CA SER A 194 -15.64 -20.46 -9.29
C SER A 194 -15.45 -21.43 -8.15
N GLU A 195 -16.56 -21.90 -7.60
CA GLU A 195 -16.59 -22.92 -6.55
C GLU A 195 -17.79 -23.84 -6.75
N GLU A 196 -17.68 -25.06 -6.27
CA GLU A 196 -18.84 -25.93 -6.14
C GLU A 196 -19.61 -25.61 -4.85
N VAL A 197 -20.84 -25.17 -5.00
CA VAL A 197 -21.74 -24.81 -3.90
C VAL A 197 -22.97 -25.69 -3.97
N ASN A 198 -23.20 -26.51 -2.94
CA ASN A 198 -24.36 -27.42 -2.88
C ASN A 198 -24.48 -28.35 -4.12
N GLY A 199 -23.37 -28.83 -4.63
CA GLY A 199 -23.33 -29.74 -5.80
C GLY A 199 -23.50 -29.03 -7.15
N GLN A 200 -23.47 -27.70 -7.19
CA GLN A 200 -23.53 -26.92 -8.40
C GLN A 200 -22.30 -26.03 -8.54
N TRP A 201 -21.72 -26.00 -9.74
CA TRP A 201 -20.63 -25.07 -10.03
C TRP A 201 -21.18 -23.67 -10.18
N MET A 202 -20.74 -22.77 -9.32
CA MET A 202 -21.09 -21.34 -9.33
C MET A 202 -19.93 -20.52 -9.87
N ALA A 203 -20.24 -19.46 -10.60
CA ALA A 203 -19.25 -18.48 -11.07
C ALA A 203 -19.66 -17.06 -10.68
N TRP A 204 -18.66 -16.26 -10.29
CA TRP A 204 -18.84 -14.83 -9.97
C TRP A 204 -17.54 -14.08 -10.25
N PRO A 205 -17.53 -12.74 -10.34
CA PRO A 205 -16.31 -11.99 -10.52
C PRO A 205 -15.32 -12.25 -9.40
N ASP A 206 -14.04 -12.48 -9.73
CA ASP A 206 -12.99 -12.41 -8.75
C ASP A 206 -12.91 -11.00 -8.21
N THR A 207 -12.96 -10.87 -6.90
CA THR A 207 -12.89 -9.59 -6.20
C THR A 207 -12.12 -9.77 -4.92
N LEU A 208 -11.40 -8.74 -4.50
CA LEU A 208 -10.65 -8.85 -3.25
C LEU A 208 -10.49 -7.52 -2.55
N VAL A 209 -10.25 -7.59 -1.25
CA VAL A 209 -9.62 -6.54 -0.47
C VAL A 209 -8.27 -7.04 0.04
N GLY A 210 -7.32 -6.14 0.17
CA GLY A 210 -5.98 -6.52 0.62
C GLY A 210 -5.42 -5.57 1.66
N THR A 211 -4.57 -6.09 2.53
CA THR A 211 -3.85 -5.26 3.51
C THR A 211 -2.65 -4.53 2.90
N ASP A 212 -2.31 -4.83 1.66
CA ASP A 212 -1.39 -4.04 0.87
C ASP A 212 -2.15 -2.99 0.05
N SER A 213 -1.72 -1.73 0.12
CA SER A 213 -2.34 -0.65 -0.65
C SER A 213 -2.27 -0.88 -2.16
N HIS A 214 -1.24 -1.58 -2.65
CA HIS A 214 -1.06 -1.90 -4.07
C HIS A 214 -1.80 -3.17 -4.53
N THR A 215 -2.72 -3.70 -3.72
CA THR A 215 -3.73 -4.68 -4.13
C THR A 215 -4.43 -4.25 -5.43
N THR A 216 -4.55 -2.94 -5.65
CA THR A 216 -5.10 -2.35 -6.87
C THR A 216 -4.39 -2.75 -8.16
N MET A 217 -3.18 -3.30 -8.12
CA MET A 217 -2.50 -3.82 -9.30
C MET A 217 -3.35 -4.85 -10.06
N ILE A 218 -4.13 -5.64 -9.35
CA ILE A 218 -5.00 -6.65 -9.93
C ILE A 218 -6.11 -6.07 -10.82
N ASN A 219 -6.42 -4.77 -10.67
CA ASN A 219 -7.41 -4.11 -11.51
C ASN A 219 -7.01 -4.12 -12.99
N GLY A 220 -5.71 -4.21 -13.28
CA GLY A 220 -5.21 -4.40 -14.63
C GLY A 220 -5.68 -5.71 -15.28
N LEU A 221 -5.99 -6.74 -14.49
CA LEU A 221 -6.55 -8.02 -14.92
C LEU A 221 -8.09 -8.00 -15.06
N GLY A 222 -8.72 -6.88 -14.81
CA GLY A 222 -10.18 -6.78 -14.77
C GLY A 222 -10.81 -7.30 -13.49
N VAL A 223 -10.05 -7.38 -12.43
CA VAL A 223 -10.48 -7.78 -11.09
C VAL A 223 -10.67 -6.55 -10.22
N LEU A 224 -11.84 -6.41 -9.60
CA LEU A 224 -12.10 -5.33 -8.67
C LEU A 224 -11.45 -5.65 -7.32
N GLY A 225 -10.48 -4.85 -6.94
CA GLY A 225 -9.74 -5.01 -5.70
C GLY A 225 -9.07 -3.72 -5.26
N TRP A 226 -8.98 -3.52 -3.96
CA TRP A 226 -8.34 -2.36 -3.37
C TRP A 226 -7.75 -2.64 -1.98
N GLY A 227 -6.88 -1.72 -1.55
CA GLY A 227 -6.30 -1.77 -0.21
C GLY A 227 -7.27 -1.33 0.87
N VAL A 228 -7.27 -2.08 1.97
CA VAL A 228 -8.01 -1.77 3.20
C VAL A 228 -7.05 -1.82 4.40
N GLY A 229 -7.50 -1.39 5.55
CA GLY A 229 -6.78 -1.61 6.80
C GLY A 229 -6.81 -3.07 7.24
N GLY A 230 -5.83 -3.48 8.05
CA GLY A 230 -5.76 -4.83 8.61
C GLY A 230 -7.06 -5.21 9.32
N ILE A 231 -7.59 -4.33 10.12
CA ILE A 231 -8.83 -4.51 10.89
C ILE A 231 -10.05 -4.77 9.98
N GLU A 232 -10.15 -4.02 8.89
CA GLU A 232 -11.24 -4.18 7.93
C GLU A 232 -11.11 -5.49 7.14
N ALA A 233 -9.86 -5.87 6.79
CA ALA A 233 -9.57 -7.16 6.17
C ALA A 233 -9.92 -8.34 7.09
N GLU A 234 -9.59 -8.23 8.37
CA GLU A 234 -9.94 -9.22 9.40
C GLU A 234 -11.46 -9.39 9.52
N ALA A 235 -12.20 -8.29 9.57
CA ALA A 235 -13.66 -8.34 9.59
C ALA A 235 -14.23 -8.95 8.31
N ALA A 236 -13.70 -8.58 7.14
CA ALA A 236 -14.13 -9.12 5.85
C ALA A 236 -13.91 -10.63 5.75
N MET A 237 -12.75 -11.13 6.19
CA MET A 237 -12.49 -12.58 6.18
C MET A 237 -13.41 -13.33 7.14
N LEU A 238 -13.88 -12.70 8.20
CA LEU A 238 -14.82 -13.25 9.16
C LEU A 238 -16.31 -13.08 8.74
N GLY A 239 -16.56 -12.69 7.50
CA GLY A 239 -17.89 -12.63 6.90
C GLY A 239 -18.60 -11.29 7.02
N GLN A 240 -17.96 -10.28 7.62
CA GLN A 240 -18.55 -8.95 7.63
C GLN A 240 -18.45 -8.31 6.24
N PRO A 241 -19.49 -7.63 5.75
CA PRO A 241 -19.37 -6.88 4.52
C PRO A 241 -18.48 -5.66 4.72
N VAL A 242 -17.80 -5.25 3.66
CA VAL A 242 -17.18 -3.94 3.57
C VAL A 242 -18.28 -2.91 3.34
N SER A 243 -18.49 -2.05 4.31
CA SER A 243 -19.45 -0.94 4.20
C SER A 243 -18.85 0.17 3.36
N MET A 244 -19.56 0.62 2.34
CA MET A 244 -19.11 1.69 1.46
C MET A 244 -20.29 2.46 0.88
N LEU A 245 -20.11 3.73 0.61
CA LEU A 245 -21.03 4.46 -0.26
C LEU A 245 -20.86 4.00 -1.70
N ILE A 246 -21.95 3.97 -2.46
CA ILE A 246 -21.85 3.71 -3.90
C ILE A 246 -20.90 4.74 -4.49
N PRO A 247 -19.79 4.30 -5.14
CA PRO A 247 -18.73 5.23 -5.51
C PRO A 247 -19.07 6.07 -6.74
N ASP A 248 -18.56 7.28 -6.76
CA ASP A 248 -18.38 8.01 -7.99
C ASP A 248 -17.34 7.31 -8.86
N VAL A 249 -17.50 7.36 -10.17
CA VAL A 249 -16.57 6.75 -11.11
C VAL A 249 -16.05 7.79 -12.08
N VAL A 250 -14.74 7.99 -12.07
CA VAL A 250 -14.04 8.87 -13.03
C VAL A 250 -13.58 8.02 -14.21
N GLY A 251 -14.09 8.34 -15.40
CA GLY A 251 -13.62 7.71 -16.63
C GLY A 251 -12.33 8.37 -17.11
N PHE A 252 -11.29 7.56 -17.37
CA PHE A 252 -10.03 8.02 -17.92
C PHE A 252 -9.85 7.45 -19.33
N LYS A 253 -10.04 8.30 -20.35
CA LYS A 253 -9.94 7.88 -21.75
C LYS A 253 -8.50 7.90 -22.22
N LEU A 254 -8.00 6.75 -22.65
CA LEU A 254 -6.69 6.62 -23.28
C LEU A 254 -6.86 6.50 -24.80
N SER A 255 -6.07 7.26 -25.52
CA SER A 255 -6.00 7.22 -27.00
C SER A 255 -4.56 7.19 -27.47
N GLY A 256 -4.36 6.82 -28.74
CA GLY A 256 -3.03 6.75 -29.33
C GLY A 256 -2.18 5.63 -28.74
N LYS A 257 -0.87 5.78 -28.87
CA LYS A 257 0.14 4.85 -28.33
C LYS A 257 1.38 5.60 -27.85
N LEU A 258 2.13 4.98 -26.97
CA LEU A 258 3.41 5.51 -26.50
C LEU A 258 4.41 5.62 -27.65
N ARG A 259 5.17 6.71 -27.63
CA ARG A 259 6.29 6.89 -28.59
C ARG A 259 7.47 6.01 -28.22
N GLU A 260 8.31 5.72 -29.18
CA GLU A 260 9.59 5.03 -28.92
C GLU A 260 10.41 5.80 -27.87
N GLY A 261 11.03 5.08 -26.95
CA GLY A 261 11.80 5.66 -25.84
C GLY A 261 10.97 6.08 -24.63
N ILE A 262 9.65 6.02 -24.70
CA ILE A 262 8.73 6.30 -23.60
C ILE A 262 8.26 4.99 -22.98
N THR A 263 8.25 4.92 -21.67
CA THR A 263 7.94 3.70 -20.92
C THR A 263 6.56 3.75 -20.24
N ALA A 264 6.07 2.59 -19.81
CA ALA A 264 4.87 2.51 -18.98
C ALA A 264 5.01 3.33 -17.67
N THR A 265 6.23 3.48 -17.15
CA THR A 265 6.50 4.32 -15.97
C THR A 265 6.21 5.79 -16.27
N ASP A 266 6.65 6.29 -17.41
CA ASP A 266 6.37 7.68 -17.82
C ASP A 266 4.87 7.92 -17.95
N LEU A 267 4.15 6.95 -18.50
CA LEU A 267 2.69 6.99 -18.61
C LEU A 267 2.03 7.03 -17.24
N VAL A 268 2.40 6.14 -16.32
CA VAL A 268 1.76 6.07 -15.01
C VAL A 268 2.05 7.31 -14.16
N LEU A 269 3.23 7.90 -14.27
CA LEU A 269 3.55 9.16 -13.58
C LEU A 269 2.69 10.32 -14.12
N THR A 270 2.47 10.36 -15.43
CA THR A 270 1.58 11.35 -16.06
C THR A 270 0.14 11.17 -15.60
N VAL A 271 -0.38 9.95 -15.62
CA VAL A 271 -1.73 9.61 -15.15
C VAL A 271 -1.90 9.96 -13.67
N THR A 272 -0.90 9.65 -12.85
CA THR A 272 -0.91 9.96 -11.41
C THR A 272 -1.02 11.46 -11.15
N GLN A 273 -0.24 12.26 -11.85
CA GLN A 273 -0.31 13.72 -11.74
C GLN A 273 -1.69 14.25 -12.15
N MET A 274 -2.22 13.81 -13.30
CA MET A 274 -3.52 14.26 -13.81
C MET A 274 -4.66 13.90 -12.85
N LEU A 275 -4.68 12.69 -12.34
CA LEU A 275 -5.74 12.22 -11.42
C LEU A 275 -5.66 12.89 -10.06
N ARG A 276 -4.45 13.13 -9.52
CA ARG A 276 -4.29 13.91 -8.28
C ARG A 276 -4.82 15.34 -8.44
N GLN A 277 -4.52 15.98 -9.56
CA GLN A 277 -5.03 17.32 -9.86
C GLN A 277 -6.53 17.36 -10.04
N HIS A 278 -7.12 16.32 -10.63
CA HIS A 278 -8.57 16.19 -10.82
C HIS A 278 -9.32 15.97 -9.50
N GLY A 279 -8.70 15.30 -8.53
CA GLY A 279 -9.31 15.00 -7.23
C GLY A 279 -10.19 13.76 -7.27
N VAL A 280 -9.56 12.59 -7.10
CA VAL A 280 -10.22 11.27 -7.19
C VAL A 280 -10.27 10.53 -5.85
N VAL A 281 -9.98 11.20 -4.75
CA VAL A 281 -9.99 10.57 -3.41
C VAL A 281 -11.37 9.98 -3.11
N GLY A 282 -11.38 8.70 -2.75
CA GLY A 282 -12.61 7.96 -2.45
C GLY A 282 -13.45 7.56 -3.66
N LYS A 283 -12.99 7.87 -4.88
CA LYS A 283 -13.66 7.52 -6.12
C LYS A 283 -13.04 6.29 -6.78
N PHE A 284 -13.77 5.65 -7.68
CA PHE A 284 -13.23 4.69 -8.61
C PHE A 284 -12.72 5.43 -9.85
N VAL A 285 -11.63 4.93 -10.42
CA VAL A 285 -11.17 5.33 -11.76
C VAL A 285 -11.32 4.13 -12.67
N GLU A 286 -11.93 4.32 -13.82
CA GLU A 286 -12.08 3.29 -14.85
C GLU A 286 -11.47 3.77 -16.17
N PHE A 287 -10.55 2.98 -16.70
CA PHE A 287 -9.86 3.28 -17.94
C PHE A 287 -10.64 2.73 -19.12
N TYR A 288 -10.74 3.52 -20.17
CA TYR A 288 -11.45 3.16 -21.41
C TYR A 288 -10.82 3.83 -22.63
N GLY A 289 -11.39 3.60 -23.80
CA GLY A 289 -10.90 4.16 -25.05
C GLY A 289 -10.07 3.16 -25.87
N ASP A 290 -9.81 3.52 -27.11
CA ASP A 290 -9.10 2.70 -28.10
C ASP A 290 -7.59 2.57 -27.84
N GLY A 291 -7.02 3.46 -27.03
CA GLY A 291 -5.65 3.33 -26.57
C GLY A 291 -5.37 2.04 -25.80
N LEU A 292 -6.41 1.41 -25.22
CA LEU A 292 -6.26 0.13 -24.54
C LEU A 292 -5.87 -1.01 -25.46
N ASP A 293 -6.17 -0.91 -26.75
CA ASP A 293 -5.80 -1.93 -27.75
C ASP A 293 -4.29 -2.05 -27.92
N THR A 294 -3.57 -0.96 -27.69
CA THR A 294 -2.10 -0.88 -27.80
C THR A 294 -1.38 -1.02 -26.47
N LEU A 295 -2.12 -1.16 -25.37
CA LEU A 295 -1.59 -1.18 -24.02
C LEU A 295 -1.54 -2.61 -23.49
N PRO A 296 -0.36 -3.24 -23.36
CA PRO A 296 -0.21 -4.56 -22.77
C PRO A 296 -0.78 -4.63 -21.35
N LEU A 297 -1.17 -5.82 -20.89
CA LEU A 297 -1.71 -5.97 -19.55
C LEU A 297 -0.73 -5.51 -18.47
N ALA A 298 0.56 -5.78 -18.64
CA ALA A 298 1.58 -5.32 -17.71
C ALA A 298 1.60 -3.78 -17.54
N ASP A 299 1.37 -3.03 -18.61
CA ASP A 299 1.24 -1.56 -18.53
C ASP A 299 -0.03 -1.15 -17.78
N ARG A 300 -1.16 -1.84 -18.04
CA ARG A 300 -2.40 -1.62 -17.31
C ARG A 300 -2.22 -1.89 -15.81
N ALA A 301 -1.55 -2.97 -15.45
CA ALA A 301 -1.23 -3.32 -14.07
C ALA A 301 -0.33 -2.26 -13.41
N THR A 302 0.64 -1.71 -14.14
CA THR A 302 1.50 -0.63 -13.67
C THR A 302 0.67 0.62 -13.31
N ILE A 303 -0.29 1.00 -14.15
CA ILE A 303 -1.19 2.13 -13.91
C ILE A 303 -2.11 1.83 -12.72
N ALA A 304 -2.72 0.65 -12.68
CA ALA A 304 -3.60 0.23 -11.60
C ALA A 304 -2.89 0.17 -10.24
N ASN A 305 -1.62 -0.24 -10.22
CA ASN A 305 -0.79 -0.31 -9.03
C ASN A 305 -0.72 1.03 -8.29
N MET A 306 -0.61 2.13 -9.01
CA MET A 306 -0.46 3.46 -8.43
C MET A 306 -1.79 4.14 -8.06
N ALA A 307 -2.91 3.41 -8.01
CA ALA A 307 -4.18 3.98 -7.56
C ALA A 307 -4.11 4.66 -6.19
N PRO A 308 -3.43 4.12 -5.17
CA PRO A 308 -3.22 4.81 -3.91
C PRO A 308 -2.47 6.14 -4.07
N GLU A 309 -1.49 6.20 -4.95
CA GLU A 309 -0.67 7.39 -5.17
C GLU A 309 -1.44 8.49 -5.89
N TYR A 310 -2.32 8.17 -6.84
CA TYR A 310 -3.22 9.20 -7.38
C TYR A 310 -4.49 9.42 -6.55
N GLY A 311 -4.69 8.65 -5.48
CA GLY A 311 -5.71 8.89 -4.46
C GLY A 311 -7.04 8.17 -4.69
N ALA A 312 -7.17 7.35 -5.74
CA ALA A 312 -8.39 6.61 -6.02
C ALA A 312 -8.49 5.33 -5.17
N THR A 313 -9.71 4.82 -5.03
CA THR A 313 -9.94 3.51 -4.41
C THR A 313 -9.42 2.40 -5.30
N CYS A 314 -9.61 2.50 -6.61
CA CYS A 314 -9.09 1.57 -7.61
C CYS A 314 -8.85 2.26 -8.95
N GLY A 315 -8.08 1.60 -9.82
CA GLY A 315 -7.85 2.00 -11.20
C GLY A 315 -8.18 0.83 -12.13
N PHE A 316 -9.43 0.69 -12.51
CA PHE A 316 -10.01 -0.49 -13.11
C PHE A 316 -9.86 -0.51 -14.63
N PHE A 317 -9.45 -1.66 -15.17
CA PHE A 317 -9.43 -1.95 -16.59
C PHE A 317 -10.42 -3.07 -16.91
N PRO A 318 -11.25 -2.95 -17.95
CA PRO A 318 -12.18 -4.00 -18.33
C PRO A 318 -11.46 -5.22 -18.93
N ILE A 319 -12.10 -6.37 -18.84
CA ILE A 319 -11.62 -7.62 -19.43
C ILE A 319 -11.75 -7.56 -20.95
N ASP A 320 -10.69 -7.96 -21.66
CA ASP A 320 -10.65 -8.07 -23.12
C ASP A 320 -9.66 -9.16 -23.58
N ASP A 321 -9.37 -9.21 -24.88
CA ASP A 321 -8.44 -10.18 -25.47
C ASP A 321 -7.01 -10.06 -24.88
N VAL A 322 -6.59 -8.84 -24.52
CA VAL A 322 -5.28 -8.62 -23.86
C VAL A 322 -5.26 -9.32 -22.50
N THR A 323 -6.36 -9.27 -21.76
CA THR A 323 -6.52 -9.96 -20.48
C THR A 323 -6.35 -11.49 -20.66
N LEU A 324 -7.05 -12.07 -21.62
CA LEU A 324 -6.98 -13.51 -21.90
C LEU A 324 -5.58 -13.96 -22.33
N SER A 325 -4.93 -13.16 -23.18
CA SER A 325 -3.55 -13.42 -23.61
C SER A 325 -2.58 -13.45 -22.44
N TYR A 326 -2.70 -12.52 -21.52
CA TYR A 326 -1.89 -12.51 -20.30
C TYR A 326 -2.18 -13.70 -19.38
N MET A 327 -3.44 -14.08 -19.24
CA MET A 327 -3.81 -15.25 -18.44
C MET A 327 -3.19 -16.53 -19.00
N ARG A 328 -3.16 -16.71 -20.30
CA ARG A 328 -2.47 -17.83 -20.97
C ARG A 328 -0.96 -17.74 -20.72
N LEU A 329 -0.35 -16.58 -20.95
CA LEU A 329 1.08 -16.37 -20.71
C LEU A 329 1.46 -16.72 -19.27
N SER A 330 0.69 -16.27 -18.30
CA SER A 330 0.95 -16.52 -16.88
C SER A 330 0.54 -17.92 -16.38
N GLY A 331 0.16 -18.81 -17.31
CA GLY A 331 -0.03 -20.24 -17.03
C GLY A 331 -1.42 -20.64 -16.53
N ARG A 332 -2.43 -19.76 -16.58
CA ARG A 332 -3.82 -20.14 -16.27
C ARG A 332 -4.30 -21.17 -17.27
N SER A 333 -5.14 -22.10 -16.78
CA SER A 333 -5.68 -23.17 -17.62
C SER A 333 -6.62 -22.64 -18.72
N GLU A 334 -6.70 -23.33 -19.83
CA GLU A 334 -7.66 -22.97 -20.90
C GLU A 334 -9.12 -23.05 -20.43
N GLU A 335 -9.43 -23.93 -19.47
CA GLU A 335 -10.76 -23.97 -18.83
C GLU A 335 -11.06 -22.63 -18.12
N GLN A 336 -10.09 -22.12 -17.34
CA GLN A 336 -10.24 -20.84 -16.66
C GLN A 336 -10.36 -19.68 -17.65
N VAL A 337 -9.53 -19.66 -18.67
CA VAL A 337 -9.55 -18.61 -19.71
C VAL A 337 -10.89 -18.62 -20.47
N ALA A 338 -11.38 -19.81 -20.83
CA ALA A 338 -12.68 -19.94 -21.51
C ALA A 338 -13.84 -19.49 -20.61
N LEU A 339 -13.81 -19.79 -19.33
CA LEU A 339 -14.80 -19.34 -18.36
C LEU A 339 -14.79 -17.81 -18.24
N VAL A 340 -13.62 -17.19 -18.14
CA VAL A 340 -13.48 -15.72 -18.03
C VAL A 340 -14.08 -15.03 -19.28
N GLU A 341 -13.74 -15.50 -20.46
CA GLU A 341 -14.27 -14.97 -21.71
C GLU A 341 -15.79 -15.07 -21.78
N ALA A 342 -16.32 -16.27 -21.57
CA ALA A 342 -17.75 -16.52 -21.66
C ALA A 342 -18.54 -15.74 -20.59
N TYR A 343 -18.04 -15.72 -19.36
CA TYR A 343 -18.67 -15.00 -18.25
C TYR A 343 -18.68 -13.49 -18.48
N ALA A 344 -17.52 -12.91 -18.83
CA ALA A 344 -17.42 -11.47 -19.06
C ALA A 344 -18.32 -11.00 -20.21
N LYS A 345 -18.43 -11.79 -21.29
CA LYS A 345 -19.34 -11.50 -22.42
C LYS A 345 -20.81 -11.64 -22.00
N ALA A 346 -21.17 -12.69 -21.27
CA ALA A 346 -22.53 -12.89 -20.81
C ALA A 346 -23.02 -11.79 -19.86
N GLN A 347 -22.13 -11.23 -19.04
CA GLN A 347 -22.42 -10.17 -18.08
C GLN A 347 -22.35 -8.74 -18.65
N GLY A 348 -21.93 -8.57 -19.90
CA GLY A 348 -21.67 -7.26 -20.48
C GLY A 348 -20.48 -6.54 -19.82
N MET A 349 -19.56 -7.29 -19.25
CA MET A 349 -18.32 -6.78 -18.64
C MET A 349 -17.14 -6.78 -19.61
N TRP A 350 -17.28 -7.48 -20.72
CA TRP A 350 -16.28 -7.52 -21.79
C TRP A 350 -16.15 -6.16 -22.47
N ARG A 351 -14.92 -5.69 -22.68
CA ARG A 351 -14.66 -4.43 -23.40
C ARG A 351 -14.98 -4.57 -24.89
N GLN A 352 -15.88 -3.75 -25.36
CA GLN A 352 -16.19 -3.65 -26.80
C GLN A 352 -15.53 -2.39 -27.39
N PRO A 353 -15.09 -2.44 -28.65
CA PRO A 353 -14.65 -1.22 -29.34
C PRO A 353 -15.74 -0.14 -29.29
N GLY A 354 -15.36 1.07 -28.92
CA GLY A 354 -16.28 2.19 -28.84
C GLY A 354 -17.18 2.21 -27.60
N ASP A 355 -16.96 1.33 -26.63
CA ASP A 355 -17.68 1.38 -25.35
C ASP A 355 -17.43 2.72 -24.64
N GLU A 356 -18.50 3.42 -24.34
CA GLU A 356 -18.50 4.64 -23.55
C GLU A 356 -19.53 4.52 -22.42
N PRO A 357 -19.15 3.91 -21.28
CA PRO A 357 -19.99 3.90 -20.09
C PRO A 357 -20.31 5.32 -19.62
N VAL A 358 -21.32 5.46 -18.80
CA VAL A 358 -21.59 6.72 -18.10
C VAL A 358 -20.63 6.86 -16.95
N PHE A 359 -20.02 8.03 -16.81
CA PHE A 359 -19.10 8.36 -15.74
C PHE A 359 -19.54 9.61 -14.99
N THR A 360 -19.14 9.73 -13.72
CA THR A 360 -19.37 10.94 -12.91
C THR A 360 -18.62 12.14 -13.49
N SER A 361 -17.40 11.92 -13.93
CA SER A 361 -16.58 12.88 -14.66
C SER A 361 -15.57 12.14 -15.54
N THR A 362 -14.96 12.84 -16.48
CA THR A 362 -14.02 12.21 -17.42
C THR A 362 -12.74 13.02 -17.58
N LEU A 363 -11.65 12.30 -17.82
CA LEU A 363 -10.36 12.81 -18.27
C LEU A 363 -9.97 12.08 -19.56
N ALA A 364 -9.09 12.70 -20.34
CA ALA A 364 -8.55 12.10 -21.55
C ALA A 364 -7.04 12.36 -21.66
N LEU A 365 -6.32 11.36 -22.18
CA LEU A 365 -4.89 11.47 -22.46
C LEU A 365 -4.60 10.79 -23.80
N ASP A 366 -3.97 11.52 -24.69
CA ASP A 366 -3.28 10.96 -25.86
C ASP A 366 -1.90 10.47 -25.41
N MET A 367 -1.68 9.17 -25.42
CA MET A 367 -0.43 8.55 -24.95
C MET A 367 0.79 8.99 -25.76
N SER A 368 0.60 9.48 -27.00
CA SER A 368 1.70 10.02 -27.80
C SER A 368 2.29 11.32 -27.24
N SER A 369 1.56 12.00 -26.35
CA SER A 369 2.00 13.23 -25.70
C SER A 369 2.85 13.00 -24.45
N VAL A 370 2.94 11.78 -23.97
CA VAL A 370 3.69 11.45 -22.75
C VAL A 370 5.20 11.66 -22.98
N GLU A 371 5.85 12.25 -21.98
CA GLU A 371 7.28 12.55 -21.99
C GLU A 371 8.03 11.74 -20.95
N ALA A 372 9.32 11.46 -21.21
CA ALA A 372 10.20 10.84 -20.22
C ALA A 372 10.25 11.68 -18.93
N SER A 373 9.98 11.05 -17.80
CA SER A 373 9.75 11.74 -16.55
C SER A 373 10.29 10.97 -15.35
N LEU A 374 10.55 11.73 -14.27
CA LEU A 374 10.66 11.21 -12.92
C LEU A 374 9.53 11.78 -12.07
N ALA A 375 9.37 11.27 -10.84
CA ALA A 375 8.57 11.93 -9.83
C ALA A 375 9.40 12.12 -8.57
N GLY A 376 9.41 13.32 -8.05
CA GLY A 376 10.18 13.67 -6.86
C GLY A 376 10.30 15.19 -6.65
N PRO A 377 11.04 15.57 -5.60
CA PRO A 377 11.90 14.75 -4.73
C PRO A 377 11.19 14.08 -3.54
N LYS A 378 9.89 14.28 -3.34
CA LYS A 378 9.20 13.85 -2.10
C LYS A 378 7.89 13.11 -2.29
N ARG A 379 7.19 13.25 -3.43
CA ARG A 379 5.85 12.69 -3.64
C ARG A 379 5.70 12.06 -5.01
N PRO A 380 4.91 10.98 -5.15
CA PRO A 380 4.72 10.28 -6.42
C PRO A 380 4.02 11.12 -7.50
N GLN A 381 3.21 12.09 -7.12
CA GLN A 381 2.48 12.97 -8.03
C GLN A 381 3.30 14.17 -8.51
N ASP A 382 4.47 14.41 -7.94
CA ASP A 382 5.35 15.52 -8.32
C ASP A 382 6.17 15.12 -9.55
N ARG A 383 5.51 14.99 -10.70
CA ARG A 383 6.14 14.62 -11.96
C ARG A 383 7.03 15.73 -12.49
N VAL A 384 8.23 15.38 -12.88
CA VAL A 384 9.24 16.25 -13.45
C VAL A 384 9.72 15.66 -14.78
N ALA A 385 9.74 16.45 -15.85
CA ALA A 385 10.33 16.02 -17.12
C ALA A 385 11.83 15.74 -16.94
N LEU A 386 12.35 14.76 -17.66
CA LEU A 386 13.72 14.28 -17.50
C LEU A 386 14.77 15.41 -17.61
N GLY A 387 14.58 16.36 -18.52
CA GLY A 387 15.47 17.50 -18.69
C GLY A 387 15.39 18.57 -17.60
N ASP A 388 14.32 18.55 -16.78
CA ASP A 388 14.08 19.51 -15.70
C ASP A 388 14.50 18.98 -14.31
N VAL A 389 15.01 17.77 -14.22
CA VAL A 389 15.42 17.14 -12.95
C VAL A 389 16.47 17.96 -12.20
N PRO A 390 17.52 18.49 -12.83
CA PRO A 390 18.51 19.34 -12.13
C PRO A 390 17.88 20.58 -11.49
N LYS A 391 16.93 21.20 -12.18
CA LYS A 391 16.20 22.36 -11.67
C LYS A 391 15.29 22.00 -10.49
N ALA A 392 14.58 20.87 -10.59
CA ALA A 392 13.74 20.38 -9.51
C ALA A 392 14.57 19.96 -8.28
N PHE A 393 15.72 19.37 -8.49
CA PHE A 393 16.67 19.07 -7.42
C PHE A 393 17.16 20.34 -6.74
N ALA A 394 17.57 21.34 -7.49
CA ALA A 394 18.03 22.62 -6.97
C ALA A 394 16.95 23.37 -6.19
N ALA A 395 15.69 23.23 -6.59
CA ALA A 395 14.54 23.84 -5.92
C ALA A 395 14.06 23.05 -4.70
N SER A 396 14.61 21.87 -4.41
CA SER A 396 14.23 21.12 -3.21
C SER A 396 14.67 21.90 -1.96
N GLY A 397 13.69 22.27 -1.10
CA GLY A 397 13.79 23.34 -0.09
C GLY A 397 14.82 23.18 1.04
N GLU A 398 15.70 22.17 1.00
CA GLU A 398 16.84 22.06 1.89
C GLU A 398 18.10 22.75 1.35
N LEU A 399 18.09 23.14 0.06
CA LEU A 399 19.11 23.97 -0.54
C LEU A 399 18.82 25.46 -0.39
N GLU A 400 17.58 25.82 0.00
CA GLU A 400 17.15 27.21 0.25
C GLU A 400 17.22 27.56 1.74
N VAL A 401 18.41 27.71 2.26
CA VAL A 401 18.58 28.53 3.46
C VAL A 401 18.81 29.97 3.01
N ASN A 402 17.81 30.84 3.21
CA ASN A 402 17.85 32.26 2.92
C ASN A 402 17.92 32.66 1.44
N HIS A 403 17.22 31.95 0.54
CA HIS A 403 17.22 32.27 -0.90
C HIS A 403 18.60 32.28 -1.60
N LEU A 404 19.61 31.69 -0.98
CA LEU A 404 20.92 31.48 -1.57
C LEU A 404 21.09 29.99 -1.83
N GLN A 405 21.34 29.63 -3.09
CA GLN A 405 21.79 28.27 -3.44
C GLN A 405 23.09 27.97 -2.70
N ARG A 406 23.01 27.11 -1.69
CA ARG A 406 24.18 26.67 -0.96
C ARG A 406 24.85 25.55 -1.75
N GLN A 407 25.86 25.91 -2.53
CA GLN A 407 26.77 24.89 -3.09
C GLN A 407 27.62 24.34 -1.96
N ARG A 408 27.34 23.09 -1.58
CA ARG A 408 28.16 22.36 -0.63
C ARG A 408 29.36 21.80 -1.38
N GLN A 409 30.50 21.85 -0.74
CA GLN A 409 31.74 21.28 -1.34
C GLN A 409 31.70 19.76 -1.25
N PRO A 410 32.22 19.06 -2.27
CA PRO A 410 32.42 17.64 -2.21
C PRO A 410 33.23 17.21 -0.98
N VAL A 411 32.95 16.03 -0.45
CA VAL A 411 33.67 15.49 0.72
C VAL A 411 34.50 14.29 0.30
N ASP A 412 35.78 14.35 0.59
CA ASP A 412 36.69 13.26 0.31
C ASP A 412 36.49 12.12 1.31
N TYR A 413 36.48 10.89 0.82
CA TYR A 413 36.37 9.68 1.61
C TYR A 413 37.19 8.54 0.99
N THR A 414 37.42 7.48 1.77
CA THR A 414 38.12 6.28 1.30
C THR A 414 37.21 5.08 1.38
N LEU A 415 37.07 4.35 0.28
CA LEU A 415 36.30 3.11 0.20
C LEU A 415 37.18 2.02 -0.44
N ASN A 416 37.30 0.88 0.22
CA ASN A 416 38.08 -0.27 -0.27
C ASN A 416 39.54 0.10 -0.65
N GLY A 417 40.13 1.04 0.08
CA GLY A 417 41.50 1.52 -0.16
C GLY A 417 41.67 2.56 -1.27
N HIS A 418 40.58 2.95 -1.92
CA HIS A 418 40.57 3.98 -2.95
C HIS A 418 40.02 5.30 -2.44
N HIS A 419 40.58 6.40 -2.91
CA HIS A 419 40.14 7.76 -2.55
C HIS A 419 39.14 8.27 -3.56
N TYR A 420 38.02 8.78 -3.04
CA TYR A 420 36.92 9.34 -3.83
C TYR A 420 36.43 10.65 -3.21
N SER A 421 35.70 11.41 -4.00
CA SER A 421 35.09 12.66 -3.55
C SER A 421 33.59 12.58 -3.78
N LEU A 422 32.78 12.62 -2.70
CA LEU A 422 31.31 12.54 -2.76
C LEU A 422 30.75 13.94 -3.03
N PRO A 423 30.09 14.17 -4.18
CA PRO A 423 29.54 15.48 -4.50
C PRO A 423 28.18 15.70 -3.81
N ASP A 424 27.80 16.96 -3.67
CA ASP A 424 26.41 17.31 -3.38
C ASP A 424 25.54 16.88 -4.56
N GLY A 425 24.35 16.33 -4.28
CA GLY A 425 23.49 15.75 -5.31
C GLY A 425 23.84 14.33 -5.71
N ALA A 426 24.81 13.68 -5.04
CA ALA A 426 25.16 12.29 -5.34
C ALA A 426 23.96 11.36 -5.24
N VAL A 427 23.85 10.42 -6.19
CA VAL A 427 22.91 9.30 -6.11
C VAL A 427 23.48 8.26 -5.17
N ALA A 428 23.01 8.22 -3.94
CA ALA A 428 23.50 7.27 -2.93
C ALA A 428 22.86 5.88 -3.09
N ILE A 429 21.62 5.82 -3.57
CA ILE A 429 20.87 4.58 -3.79
C ILE A 429 20.27 4.58 -5.20
N ALA A 430 20.49 3.50 -5.94
CA ALA A 430 19.85 3.22 -7.21
C ALA A 430 19.22 1.83 -7.14
N ALA A 431 17.90 1.76 -7.03
CA ALA A 431 17.21 0.50 -6.78
C ALA A 431 16.18 0.18 -7.87
N ILE A 432 16.37 -0.95 -8.56
CA ILE A 432 15.29 -1.59 -9.32
C ILE A 432 14.51 -2.42 -8.31
N THR A 433 13.38 -1.87 -7.86
CA THR A 433 12.60 -2.43 -6.74
C THR A 433 11.30 -3.04 -7.22
N SER A 434 10.75 -3.94 -6.43
CA SER A 434 9.65 -4.82 -6.78
C SER A 434 8.25 -4.17 -6.86
N CYS A 435 8.13 -2.86 -6.59
CA CYS A 435 6.81 -2.27 -6.34
C CYS A 435 5.92 -2.15 -7.60
N THR A 436 6.28 -1.30 -8.56
CA THR A 436 5.38 -0.92 -9.67
C THR A 436 5.76 -1.59 -10.99
N ASN A 437 7.03 -1.58 -11.30
CA ASN A 437 7.52 -1.84 -12.65
C ASN A 437 7.98 -3.28 -12.89
N THR A 438 8.22 -4.06 -11.85
CA THR A 438 8.81 -5.40 -11.99
C THR A 438 7.85 -6.45 -12.53
N SER A 439 6.56 -6.19 -12.56
CA SER A 439 5.60 -7.02 -13.30
C SER A 439 5.62 -6.79 -14.81
N ASN A 440 6.39 -5.80 -15.26
CA ASN A 440 6.40 -5.36 -16.66
C ASN A 440 7.70 -5.78 -17.37
N PRO A 441 7.67 -6.84 -18.19
CA PRO A 441 8.86 -7.33 -18.87
C PRO A 441 9.52 -6.28 -19.77
N SER A 442 8.74 -5.38 -20.38
CA SER A 442 9.29 -4.36 -21.28
C SER A 442 10.30 -3.45 -20.61
N VAL A 443 9.97 -2.93 -19.43
CA VAL A 443 10.86 -1.99 -18.72
C VAL A 443 12.04 -2.71 -18.08
N LEU A 444 11.88 -3.95 -17.65
CA LEU A 444 12.98 -4.75 -17.10
C LEU A 444 13.96 -5.19 -18.20
N MET A 445 13.45 -5.62 -19.35
CA MET A 445 14.27 -5.92 -20.51
C MET A 445 14.97 -4.67 -21.03
N ALA A 446 14.32 -3.52 -21.04
CA ALA A 446 14.92 -2.24 -21.37
C ALA A 446 16.07 -1.88 -20.43
N ALA A 447 15.92 -2.08 -19.12
CA ALA A 447 16.98 -1.86 -18.14
C ALA A 447 18.17 -2.79 -18.39
N GLY A 448 17.93 -4.07 -18.63
CA GLY A 448 18.98 -5.05 -18.93
C GLY A 448 19.72 -4.75 -20.26
N LEU A 449 19.02 -4.37 -21.30
CA LEU A 449 19.59 -3.97 -22.58
C LEU A 449 20.40 -2.68 -22.47
N LEU A 450 19.93 -1.70 -21.71
CA LEU A 450 20.67 -0.47 -21.42
C LEU A 450 21.96 -0.79 -20.65
N ALA A 451 21.88 -1.65 -19.64
CA ALA A 451 23.04 -2.12 -18.91
C ALA A 451 24.07 -2.80 -19.83
N LYS A 452 23.62 -3.68 -20.74
CA LYS A 452 24.45 -4.31 -21.74
C LYS A 452 25.20 -3.29 -22.60
N LYS A 453 24.48 -2.35 -23.18
CA LYS A 453 25.05 -1.31 -24.01
C LYS A 453 26.03 -0.40 -23.25
N ALA A 454 25.72 -0.09 -21.97
CA ALA A 454 26.61 0.67 -21.10
C ALA A 454 27.93 -0.07 -20.83
N VAL A 455 27.86 -1.36 -20.50
CA VAL A 455 29.04 -2.20 -20.24
C VAL A 455 29.89 -2.34 -21.52
N GLU A 456 29.26 -2.56 -22.67
CA GLU A 456 29.94 -2.66 -23.96
C GLU A 456 30.64 -1.35 -24.36
N ARG A 457 30.16 -0.21 -23.87
CA ARG A 457 30.81 1.10 -24.03
C ARG A 457 31.89 1.38 -22.95
N GLY A 458 32.01 0.51 -21.95
CA GLY A 458 33.01 0.65 -20.87
C GLY A 458 32.56 1.55 -19.74
N LEU A 459 31.27 1.87 -19.62
CA LEU A 459 30.74 2.64 -18.51
C LEU A 459 30.65 1.80 -17.22
N GLN A 460 30.86 2.46 -16.10
CA GLN A 460 30.75 1.89 -14.76
C GLN A 460 29.90 2.81 -13.88
N PRO A 461 29.15 2.28 -12.88
CA PRO A 461 28.50 3.09 -11.88
C PRO A 461 29.50 3.89 -11.07
N GLN A 462 29.05 4.99 -10.50
CA GLN A 462 29.89 5.75 -9.58
C GLN A 462 30.10 4.97 -8.27
N PRO A 463 31.28 5.06 -7.64
CA PRO A 463 31.65 4.20 -6.51
C PRO A 463 30.83 4.41 -5.24
N TRP A 464 30.13 5.52 -5.12
CA TRP A 464 29.25 5.82 -3.98
C TRP A 464 27.81 5.31 -4.14
N VAL A 465 27.46 4.75 -5.30
CA VAL A 465 26.10 4.28 -5.57
C VAL A 465 25.89 2.88 -5.01
N LYS A 466 24.95 2.75 -4.09
CA LYS A 466 24.40 1.46 -3.68
C LYS A 466 23.34 1.04 -4.70
N ALA A 467 23.73 0.16 -5.61
CA ALA A 467 22.82 -0.40 -6.61
C ALA A 467 22.21 -1.72 -6.12
N SER A 468 20.98 -2.02 -6.53
CA SER A 468 20.31 -3.28 -6.19
C SER A 468 19.21 -3.64 -7.19
N LEU A 469 18.97 -4.95 -7.32
CA LEU A 469 17.83 -5.52 -8.04
C LEU A 469 17.00 -6.39 -7.07
N ALA A 470 15.76 -5.99 -6.84
CA ALA A 470 14.80 -6.76 -6.06
C ALA A 470 13.53 -6.97 -6.89
N PRO A 471 13.44 -8.03 -7.70
CA PRO A 471 12.29 -8.28 -8.54
C PRO A 471 11.02 -8.59 -7.77
N GLY A 472 9.88 -8.36 -8.40
CA GLY A 472 8.58 -8.67 -7.81
C GLY A 472 8.22 -10.15 -7.84
N SER A 473 8.88 -10.96 -8.68
CA SER A 473 8.75 -12.42 -8.70
C SER A 473 9.99 -13.09 -9.29
N LYS A 474 10.13 -14.37 -9.08
CA LYS A 474 11.22 -15.20 -9.65
C LYS A 474 11.17 -15.27 -11.16
N VAL A 475 10.00 -15.11 -11.77
CA VAL A 475 9.83 -15.09 -13.23
C VAL A 475 10.70 -14.00 -13.87
N VAL A 476 10.86 -12.86 -13.20
CA VAL A 476 11.72 -11.75 -13.66
C VAL A 476 13.17 -12.20 -13.78
N SER A 477 13.69 -12.87 -12.76
CA SER A 477 15.05 -13.40 -12.80
C SER A 477 15.24 -14.42 -13.91
N ASP A 478 14.24 -15.28 -14.13
CA ASP A 478 14.26 -16.30 -15.19
C ASP A 478 14.35 -15.65 -16.57
N TYR A 479 13.50 -14.67 -16.89
CA TYR A 479 13.55 -14.09 -18.24
C TYR A 479 14.76 -13.18 -18.46
N LEU A 480 15.26 -12.48 -17.44
CA LEU A 480 16.51 -11.71 -17.56
C LEU A 480 17.70 -12.62 -17.80
N ALA A 481 17.78 -13.75 -17.10
CA ALA A 481 18.82 -14.75 -17.29
C ALA A 481 18.73 -15.41 -18.69
N HIS A 482 17.54 -15.79 -19.12
CA HIS A 482 17.30 -16.39 -20.43
C HIS A 482 17.67 -15.44 -21.57
N ALA A 483 17.38 -14.15 -21.43
CA ALA A 483 17.79 -13.12 -22.38
C ALA A 483 19.29 -12.77 -22.32
N GLY A 484 20.06 -13.35 -21.40
CA GLY A 484 21.48 -13.09 -21.24
C GLY A 484 21.82 -11.69 -20.70
N LEU A 485 20.88 -11.07 -19.97
CA LEU A 485 21.01 -9.68 -19.49
C LEU A 485 21.51 -9.59 -18.05
N THR A 486 21.32 -10.63 -17.25
CA THR A 486 21.77 -10.68 -15.85
C THR A 486 23.25 -10.34 -15.67
N PRO A 487 24.21 -10.88 -16.45
CA PRO A 487 25.63 -10.57 -16.25
C PRO A 487 25.97 -9.08 -16.42
N TYR A 488 25.25 -8.37 -17.27
CA TYR A 488 25.47 -6.95 -17.49
C TYR A 488 24.90 -6.10 -16.36
N LEU A 489 23.75 -6.47 -15.81
CA LEU A 489 23.18 -5.86 -14.62
C LEU A 489 24.11 -6.07 -13.42
N ASP A 490 24.62 -7.28 -13.21
CA ASP A 490 25.55 -7.62 -12.15
C ASP A 490 26.84 -6.80 -12.25
N GLN A 491 27.41 -6.65 -13.44
CA GLN A 491 28.60 -5.82 -13.65
C GLN A 491 28.39 -4.35 -13.28
N LEU A 492 27.16 -3.87 -13.34
CA LEU A 492 26.81 -2.52 -12.90
C LEU A 492 26.34 -2.47 -11.43
N GLY A 493 26.49 -3.57 -10.67
CA GLY A 493 26.14 -3.64 -9.27
C GLY A 493 24.66 -3.88 -9.00
N PHE A 494 23.84 -4.10 -10.03
CA PHE A 494 22.42 -4.47 -9.89
C PHE A 494 22.27 -5.98 -9.69
N ASN A 495 22.99 -6.51 -8.71
CA ASN A 495 22.85 -7.90 -8.31
C ASN A 495 21.52 -8.14 -7.62
N LEU A 496 21.02 -9.35 -7.74
CA LEU A 496 19.81 -9.78 -7.02
C LEU A 496 20.06 -9.72 -5.50
N VAL A 497 19.20 -9.01 -4.78
CA VAL A 497 19.29 -8.85 -3.31
C VAL A 497 18.14 -9.50 -2.54
N GLY A 498 17.04 -9.80 -3.20
CA GLY A 498 15.85 -10.42 -2.61
C GLY A 498 14.65 -10.35 -3.54
N TYR A 499 13.59 -11.05 -3.18
CA TYR A 499 12.27 -10.94 -3.82
C TYR A 499 11.28 -10.37 -2.80
N GLY A 500 10.66 -9.25 -3.14
CA GLY A 500 9.71 -8.59 -2.25
C GLY A 500 9.97 -7.10 -2.08
N CYS A 501 9.24 -6.48 -1.18
CA CYS A 501 9.31 -5.05 -0.94
C CYS A 501 10.56 -4.70 -0.11
N THR A 502 11.49 -3.97 -0.72
CA THR A 502 12.76 -3.58 -0.09
C THR A 502 12.84 -2.07 0.12
N THR A 503 13.37 -1.36 -0.83
CA THR A 503 13.71 0.06 -0.73
C THR A 503 12.51 0.96 -0.42
N CYS A 504 11.35 0.72 -1.00
CA CYS A 504 10.16 1.56 -0.81
C CYS A 504 9.57 1.56 0.61
N ILE A 505 9.95 0.63 1.47
CA ILE A 505 9.42 0.49 2.84
C ILE A 505 10.46 0.72 3.94
N GLY A 506 11.66 1.13 3.57
CA GLY A 506 12.73 1.36 4.53
C GLY A 506 13.66 0.17 4.78
N ASN A 507 13.55 -0.86 3.97
CA ASN A 507 14.42 -2.05 4.01
C ASN A 507 15.64 -1.92 3.07
N SER A 508 16.03 -0.70 2.74
CA SER A 508 17.23 -0.42 1.90
C SER A 508 18.53 -0.91 2.53
N GLY A 509 18.51 -1.16 3.84
CA GLY A 509 19.73 -1.46 4.58
C GLY A 509 20.64 -0.25 4.76
N PRO A 510 21.77 -0.41 5.44
CA PRO A 510 22.74 0.67 5.69
C PRO A 510 23.46 1.07 4.39
N LEU A 511 23.90 2.32 4.32
CA LEU A 511 24.93 2.73 3.36
C LEU A 511 26.31 2.32 3.88
N PRO A 512 27.32 2.19 3.00
CA PRO A 512 28.70 2.02 3.46
C PRO A 512 29.12 3.15 4.42
N GLU A 513 29.73 2.79 5.55
CA GLU A 513 30.08 3.72 6.62
C GLU A 513 30.84 4.97 6.14
N PRO A 514 31.88 4.85 5.24
CA PRO A 514 32.57 6.03 4.73
C PRO A 514 31.67 7.01 3.98
N ILE A 515 30.63 6.50 3.32
CA ILE A 515 29.64 7.33 2.60
C ILE A 515 28.71 8.02 3.58
N GLU A 516 28.23 7.30 4.61
CA GLU A 516 27.42 7.90 5.68
C GLU A 516 28.17 9.03 6.40
N GLU A 517 29.45 8.79 6.72
CA GLU A 517 30.30 9.79 7.36
C GLU A 517 30.51 11.01 6.46
N ALA A 518 30.76 10.81 5.17
CA ALA A 518 30.92 11.90 4.21
C ALA A 518 29.65 12.74 4.08
N ILE A 519 28.46 12.12 4.02
CA ILE A 519 27.18 12.81 3.99
C ILE A 519 27.00 13.67 5.23
N LYS A 520 27.26 13.12 6.42
CA LYS A 520 27.13 13.82 7.70
C LYS A 520 28.12 14.97 7.83
N LYS A 521 29.38 14.74 7.48
CA LYS A 521 30.48 15.71 7.56
C LYS A 521 30.24 16.93 6.67
N GLY A 522 29.77 16.68 5.44
CA GLY A 522 29.51 17.75 4.47
C GLY A 522 28.12 18.33 4.55
N ASP A 523 27.25 17.79 5.39
CA ASP A 523 25.80 18.04 5.37
C ASP A 523 25.26 17.97 3.93
N LEU A 524 25.69 16.94 3.19
CA LEU A 524 25.38 16.79 1.77
C LEU A 524 23.92 16.40 1.58
N THR A 525 23.32 16.92 0.51
CA THR A 525 22.01 16.47 0.02
C THR A 525 22.24 15.40 -1.03
N VAL A 526 21.93 14.16 -0.70
CA VAL A 526 22.04 13.03 -1.61
C VAL A 526 20.65 12.52 -2.01
N GLY A 527 20.60 11.80 -3.13
CA GLY A 527 19.39 11.28 -3.72
C GLY A 527 19.31 9.77 -3.74
N ALA A 528 18.08 9.25 -3.78
CA ALA A 528 17.76 7.89 -4.20
C ALA A 528 16.95 7.93 -5.49
N VAL A 529 17.28 7.06 -6.43
CA VAL A 529 16.50 6.83 -7.66
C VAL A 529 16.00 5.39 -7.63
N LEU A 530 14.69 5.22 -7.69
CA LEU A 530 14.06 3.90 -7.52
C LEU A 530 12.89 3.69 -8.49
N SER A 531 12.74 2.47 -8.97
CA SER A 531 11.61 2.08 -9.83
C SER A 531 10.36 1.71 -9.03
N GLY A 532 10.19 2.31 -7.88
CA GLY A 532 9.08 2.07 -6.97
C GLY A 532 7.86 2.95 -7.22
N ASN A 533 6.97 2.99 -6.23
CA ASN A 533 5.73 3.76 -6.25
C ASN A 533 5.68 4.84 -5.16
N ARG A 534 6.58 4.82 -4.19
CA ARG A 534 6.66 5.80 -3.09
C ARG A 534 8.08 6.28 -2.85
N ASN A 535 8.19 7.56 -2.61
CA ASN A 535 9.46 8.27 -2.43
C ASN A 535 9.41 9.25 -1.24
N PHE A 536 8.66 8.90 -0.19
CA PHE A 536 8.54 9.76 0.97
C PHE A 536 9.85 9.90 1.72
N GLU A 537 10.17 11.12 2.12
CA GLU A 537 11.37 11.45 2.88
C GLU A 537 11.43 10.64 4.19
N GLY A 538 12.63 10.18 4.55
CA GLY A 538 12.88 9.38 5.75
C GLY A 538 12.41 7.93 5.66
N ARG A 539 11.71 7.56 4.58
CA ARG A 539 11.22 6.21 4.36
C ARG A 539 12.24 5.32 3.64
N ILE A 540 12.94 5.86 2.66
CA ILE A 540 13.90 5.10 1.87
C ILE A 540 15.17 4.83 2.69
N HIS A 541 15.78 5.91 3.18
CA HIS A 541 16.93 5.86 4.08
C HIS A 541 17.00 7.16 4.89
N PRO A 542 17.38 7.12 6.19
CA PRO A 542 17.39 8.32 7.03
C PRO A 542 18.27 9.47 6.55
N LEU A 543 19.38 9.17 5.87
CA LEU A 543 20.32 10.17 5.37
C LEU A 543 20.01 10.66 3.95
N VAL A 544 19.07 10.03 3.25
CA VAL A 544 18.73 10.40 1.88
C VAL A 544 17.50 11.30 1.89
N LYS A 545 17.72 12.56 1.54
CA LYS A 545 16.71 13.61 1.66
C LYS A 545 15.85 13.80 0.41
N THR A 546 16.38 13.45 -0.76
CA THR A 546 15.65 13.55 -2.03
C THR A 546 15.45 12.15 -2.63
N ASN A 547 14.20 11.83 -2.98
CA ASN A 547 13.85 10.51 -3.46
C ASN A 547 13.05 10.64 -4.76
N TRP A 548 13.45 9.86 -5.78
CA TRP A 548 12.97 10.01 -7.14
C TRP A 548 12.46 8.68 -7.68
N LEU A 549 11.22 8.68 -8.15
CA LEU A 549 10.65 7.55 -8.86
C LEU A 549 11.01 7.65 -10.34
N ALA A 550 11.51 6.56 -10.92
CA ALA A 550 11.92 6.50 -12.31
C ALA A 550 11.66 5.11 -12.90
N SER A 551 11.67 5.02 -14.23
CA SER A 551 11.66 3.72 -14.90
C SER A 551 12.94 2.92 -14.58
N PRO A 552 12.90 1.59 -14.62
CA PRO A 552 14.08 0.75 -14.43
C PRO A 552 15.28 1.14 -15.29
N PRO A 553 15.16 1.41 -16.60
CA PRO A 553 16.28 1.87 -17.39
C PRO A 553 16.83 3.23 -16.92
N LEU A 554 16.01 4.15 -16.47
CA LEU A 554 16.47 5.42 -15.91
C LEU A 554 17.16 5.25 -14.55
N VAL A 555 16.76 4.28 -13.74
CA VAL A 555 17.49 3.92 -12.51
C VAL A 555 18.93 3.50 -12.84
N VAL A 556 19.11 2.67 -13.85
CA VAL A 556 20.46 2.28 -14.33
C VAL A 556 21.22 3.51 -14.83
N ALA A 557 20.59 4.37 -15.61
CA ALA A 557 21.22 5.58 -16.14
C ALA A 557 21.71 6.53 -15.03
N TYR A 558 20.91 6.74 -13.99
CA TYR A 558 21.28 7.57 -12.85
C TYR A 558 22.35 6.93 -11.97
N ALA A 559 22.43 5.61 -11.89
CA ALA A 559 23.54 4.93 -11.24
C ALA A 559 24.88 5.18 -11.97
N LEU A 560 24.85 5.17 -13.29
CA LEU A 560 26.00 5.48 -14.13
C LEU A 560 26.44 6.96 -13.98
N ALA A 561 25.49 7.88 -14.05
CA ALA A 561 25.74 9.31 -13.88
C ALA A 561 26.16 9.65 -12.44
N GLY A 562 25.56 9.00 -11.45
CA GLY A 562 25.88 9.14 -10.03
C GLY A 562 25.49 10.46 -9.39
N ASN A 563 24.76 11.33 -10.08
CA ASN A 563 24.37 12.66 -9.59
C ASN A 563 22.99 13.07 -10.11
N MET A 564 22.19 13.73 -9.27
CA MET A 564 20.89 14.30 -9.65
C MET A 564 21.00 15.63 -10.39
N ASN A 565 22.13 16.31 -10.29
CA ASN A 565 22.43 17.58 -10.99
C ASN A 565 22.86 17.40 -12.44
N ILE A 566 22.38 16.34 -13.09
CA ILE A 566 22.70 16.07 -14.50
C ILE A 566 21.44 16.14 -15.36
N ASP A 567 21.53 16.81 -16.48
CA ASP A 567 20.52 16.74 -17.55
C ASP A 567 20.84 15.57 -18.48
N LEU A 568 20.24 14.42 -18.23
CA LEU A 568 20.47 13.19 -19.02
C LEU A 568 20.06 13.33 -20.49
N THR A 569 19.31 14.37 -20.86
CA THR A 569 18.93 14.62 -22.25
C THR A 569 20.06 15.32 -23.05
N ARG A 570 21.05 15.88 -22.38
CA ARG A 570 22.07 16.74 -22.99
C ARG A 570 23.49 16.43 -22.54
N GLU A 571 23.68 15.98 -21.32
CA GLU A 571 24.99 15.75 -20.73
C GLU A 571 25.37 14.27 -20.81
N PRO A 572 26.68 13.96 -20.96
CA PRO A 572 27.12 12.57 -21.00
C PRO A 572 27.02 11.89 -19.62
N LEU A 573 26.72 10.60 -19.63
CA LEU A 573 26.74 9.73 -18.46
C LEU A 573 28.16 9.48 -17.92
N GLY A 574 29.13 9.50 -18.82
CA GLY A 574 30.55 9.24 -18.54
C GLY A 574 31.33 9.13 -19.82
N GLN A 575 32.61 8.71 -19.72
CA GLN A 575 33.47 8.43 -20.85
C GLN A 575 33.48 6.93 -21.15
N GLY A 576 33.40 6.60 -22.43
CA GLY A 576 33.57 5.24 -22.88
C GLY A 576 35.01 4.75 -22.79
N SER A 577 35.24 3.47 -23.08
CA SER A 577 36.55 2.86 -23.14
C SER A 577 37.46 3.43 -24.24
N ASP A 578 36.86 4.07 -25.24
CA ASP A 578 37.52 4.81 -26.31
C ASP A 578 37.89 6.27 -25.93
N GLY A 579 37.51 6.72 -24.74
CA GLY A 579 37.69 8.08 -24.24
C GLY A 579 36.63 9.09 -24.72
N GLU A 580 35.68 8.65 -25.55
CA GLU A 580 34.59 9.52 -26.05
C GLU A 580 33.45 9.61 -25.03
N PRO A 581 32.73 10.74 -24.94
CA PRO A 581 31.60 10.88 -24.08
C PRO A 581 30.43 9.99 -24.54
N VAL A 582 29.78 9.33 -23.58
CA VAL A 582 28.63 8.46 -23.84
C VAL A 582 27.37 9.11 -23.28
N TYR A 583 26.39 9.31 -24.14
CA TYR A 583 25.11 9.93 -23.80
C TYR A 583 24.02 8.85 -23.60
N LEU A 584 22.95 9.20 -22.91
CA LEU A 584 21.82 8.30 -22.69
C LEU A 584 21.27 7.75 -24.03
N LYS A 585 21.14 8.59 -25.05
CA LYS A 585 20.69 8.20 -26.38
C LYS A 585 21.57 7.13 -27.05
N ASP A 586 22.84 7.05 -26.70
CA ASP A 586 23.78 6.09 -27.30
C ASP A 586 23.61 4.67 -26.76
N ILE A 587 23.02 4.55 -25.58
CA ILE A 587 22.79 3.27 -24.88
C ILE A 587 21.32 2.93 -24.66
N TRP A 588 20.39 3.82 -25.02
CA TRP A 588 18.96 3.52 -24.91
C TRP A 588 18.58 2.45 -25.94
N PRO A 589 17.94 1.34 -25.53
CA PRO A 589 17.54 0.29 -26.44
C PRO A 589 16.41 0.74 -27.35
N SER A 590 16.42 0.26 -28.61
CA SER A 590 15.32 0.50 -29.54
C SER A 590 14.07 -0.30 -29.15
N GLY A 591 12.90 0.14 -29.62
CA GLY A 591 11.64 -0.59 -29.42
C GLY A 591 11.70 -2.02 -29.99
N GLU A 592 12.42 -2.23 -31.08
CA GLU A 592 12.60 -3.56 -31.68
C GLU A 592 13.48 -4.48 -30.81
N GLU A 593 14.57 -3.96 -30.23
CA GLU A 593 15.40 -4.71 -29.29
C GLU A 593 14.61 -5.14 -28.07
N ILE A 594 13.81 -4.23 -27.50
CA ILE A 594 12.96 -4.53 -26.35
C ILE A 594 11.90 -5.58 -26.71
N ALA A 595 11.22 -5.44 -27.85
CA ALA A 595 10.20 -6.39 -28.29
C ALA A 595 10.77 -7.80 -28.45
N ARG A 596 11.93 -7.94 -29.10
CA ARG A 596 12.61 -9.25 -29.22
C ARG A 596 12.98 -9.86 -27.88
N ALA A 597 13.41 -9.05 -26.93
CA ALA A 597 13.70 -9.55 -25.58
C ALA A 597 12.43 -10.00 -24.88
N VAL A 598 11.34 -9.25 -24.98
CA VAL A 598 10.04 -9.59 -24.36
C VAL A 598 9.44 -10.87 -24.95
N GLU A 599 9.65 -11.16 -26.23
CA GLU A 599 9.20 -12.41 -26.89
C GLU A 599 9.79 -13.66 -26.23
N GLN A 600 10.89 -13.55 -25.48
CA GLN A 600 11.52 -14.66 -24.77
C GLN A 600 10.81 -15.01 -23.46
N VAL A 601 9.90 -14.17 -22.97
CA VAL A 601 9.09 -14.46 -21.80
C VAL A 601 8.06 -15.53 -22.17
N SER A 602 8.10 -16.67 -21.48
CA SER A 602 7.29 -17.84 -21.81
C SER A 602 6.40 -18.29 -20.67
N THR A 603 5.31 -18.97 -21.01
CA THR A 603 4.40 -19.61 -20.04
C THR A 603 5.12 -20.65 -19.15
N GLU A 604 6.13 -21.31 -19.69
CA GLU A 604 6.94 -22.29 -18.97
C GLU A 604 7.62 -21.66 -17.75
N MET A 605 8.15 -20.44 -17.87
CA MET A 605 8.77 -19.71 -16.75
C MET A 605 7.77 -19.49 -15.61
N PHE A 606 6.55 -19.07 -15.93
CA PHE A 606 5.50 -18.90 -14.92
C PHE A 606 5.11 -20.21 -14.26
N ARG A 607 4.88 -21.25 -15.05
CA ARG A 607 4.52 -22.57 -14.52
C ARG A 607 5.60 -23.15 -13.61
N LYS A 608 6.86 -23.02 -14.00
CA LYS A 608 8.01 -23.48 -13.21
C LYS A 608 8.06 -22.77 -11.86
N GLU A 609 8.02 -21.43 -11.86
CA GLU A 609 8.21 -20.65 -10.64
C GLU A 609 7.03 -20.73 -9.68
N TYR A 610 5.82 -20.95 -10.18
CA TYR A 610 4.62 -21.07 -9.34
C TYR A 610 4.19 -22.52 -9.03
N ALA A 611 4.89 -23.53 -9.55
CA ALA A 611 4.55 -24.94 -9.31
C ALA A 611 4.48 -25.29 -7.81
N GLU A 612 5.36 -24.70 -7.00
CA GLU A 612 5.47 -24.94 -5.57
C GLU A 612 5.31 -23.66 -4.73
N VAL A 613 4.43 -22.77 -5.16
CA VAL A 613 4.27 -21.42 -4.55
C VAL A 613 4.00 -21.45 -3.04
N PHE A 614 3.34 -22.49 -2.54
CA PHE A 614 3.03 -22.65 -1.11
C PHE A 614 4.01 -23.56 -0.35
N SER A 615 4.95 -24.23 -1.04
CA SER A 615 5.88 -25.17 -0.42
C SER A 615 7.06 -24.49 0.25
N GLY A 616 7.59 -23.44 -0.37
CA GLY A 616 8.72 -22.66 0.13
C GLY A 616 10.07 -23.37 0.11
N THR A 617 11.07 -22.72 0.69
CA THR A 617 12.43 -23.26 0.83
C THR A 617 12.51 -24.38 1.87
N GLU A 618 13.65 -25.06 1.91
CA GLU A 618 13.91 -26.10 2.89
C GLU A 618 13.89 -25.55 4.33
N GLU A 619 14.44 -24.37 4.54
CA GLU A 619 14.43 -23.67 5.83
C GLU A 619 12.99 -23.35 6.28
N TRP A 620 12.13 -22.90 5.38
CA TRP A 620 10.71 -22.67 5.69
C TRP A 620 10.01 -23.95 6.10
N ARG A 621 10.22 -25.02 5.35
CA ARG A 621 9.62 -26.34 5.66
C ARG A 621 10.14 -26.95 6.97
N ALA A 622 11.36 -26.63 7.37
CA ALA A 622 11.98 -27.09 8.61
C ALA A 622 11.37 -26.46 9.88
N ILE A 623 10.65 -25.35 9.76
CA ILE A 623 9.97 -24.69 10.89
C ILE A 623 8.86 -25.62 11.39
N LYS A 624 9.05 -26.17 12.60
CA LYS A 624 8.07 -27.06 13.25
C LYS A 624 7.21 -26.26 14.20
N VAL A 625 5.90 -26.52 14.14
CA VAL A 625 4.91 -25.91 15.03
C VAL A 625 3.92 -26.99 15.46
N GLU A 626 3.40 -26.84 16.68
CA GLU A 626 2.35 -27.73 17.20
C GLU A 626 0.98 -27.21 16.80
N ALA A 627 0.12 -28.11 16.33
CA ALA A 627 -1.26 -27.76 15.99
C ALA A 627 -2.06 -27.51 17.27
N SER A 628 -2.72 -26.38 17.37
CA SER A 628 -3.56 -26.02 18.51
C SER A 628 -4.63 -25.01 18.08
N ASP A 629 -5.77 -25.00 18.77
CA ASP A 629 -6.86 -24.06 18.49
C ASP A 629 -6.55 -22.65 18.95
N THR A 630 -5.82 -22.52 20.05
CA THR A 630 -5.33 -21.25 20.59
C THR A 630 -3.80 -21.22 20.55
N TYR A 631 -3.25 -20.03 20.33
CA TYR A 631 -1.80 -19.85 20.28
C TYR A 631 -1.18 -19.96 21.70
N ASP A 632 -0.01 -20.57 21.77
CA ASP A 632 0.78 -20.65 23.02
C ASP A 632 1.62 -19.36 23.19
N TRP A 633 1.02 -18.37 23.84
CA TRP A 633 1.61 -17.06 24.03
C TRP A 633 2.82 -17.12 24.96
N GLN A 634 3.97 -16.64 24.47
CA GLN A 634 5.21 -16.56 25.24
C GLN A 634 5.35 -15.17 25.88
N GLU A 635 5.45 -15.12 27.21
CA GLU A 635 5.54 -13.84 27.96
C GLU A 635 6.84 -13.06 27.71
N ASP A 636 7.92 -13.75 27.33
CA ASP A 636 9.22 -13.16 27.03
C ASP A 636 9.39 -12.79 25.55
N SER A 637 8.43 -13.10 24.69
CA SER A 637 8.48 -12.76 23.28
C SER A 637 8.55 -11.26 23.08
N THR A 638 9.45 -10.84 22.17
CA THR A 638 9.57 -9.46 21.71
C THR A 638 9.01 -9.24 20.30
N TYR A 639 8.44 -10.29 19.68
CA TYR A 639 7.79 -10.26 18.36
C TYR A 639 6.30 -10.50 18.39
N ILE A 640 5.82 -11.46 19.18
CA ILE A 640 4.42 -11.92 19.18
C ILE A 640 3.87 -11.84 20.60
N ARG A 641 2.94 -10.93 20.84
CA ARG A 641 2.33 -10.74 22.15
C ARG A 641 0.81 -10.65 22.05
N LEU A 642 0.13 -11.23 23.03
CA LEU A 642 -1.30 -11.06 23.18
C LEU A 642 -1.65 -9.58 23.35
N SER A 643 -2.45 -9.03 22.45
CA SER A 643 -2.85 -7.64 22.49
C SER A 643 -3.96 -7.41 23.53
N PRO A 644 -3.96 -6.24 24.23
CA PRO A 644 -4.91 -5.95 25.28
C PRO A 644 -6.27 -5.43 24.77
N PHE A 645 -6.52 -5.40 23.48
CA PHE A 645 -7.71 -4.76 22.91
C PHE A 645 -9.04 -5.33 23.43
N PHE A 646 -9.05 -6.61 23.81
CA PHE A 646 -10.28 -7.30 24.23
C PHE A 646 -10.34 -7.55 25.73
N ASP A 647 -9.36 -7.13 26.53
CA ASP A 647 -9.24 -7.49 27.95
C ASP A 647 -10.45 -7.04 28.77
N GLU A 648 -10.90 -5.82 28.56
CA GLU A 648 -12.04 -5.22 29.28
C GLU A 648 -13.39 -5.41 28.56
N MET A 649 -13.41 -6.17 27.49
CA MET A 649 -14.58 -6.37 26.67
C MET A 649 -15.63 -7.24 27.37
N GLY A 650 -16.86 -6.75 27.46
CA GLY A 650 -18.06 -7.50 27.88
C GLY A 650 -18.87 -8.01 26.69
N VAL A 651 -19.86 -8.85 26.99
CA VAL A 651 -20.82 -9.37 25.97
C VAL A 651 -21.60 -8.22 25.33
N GLU A 652 -22.05 -7.26 26.17
CA GLU A 652 -22.75 -6.07 25.69
C GLU A 652 -21.80 -4.88 25.57
N PRO A 653 -21.98 -3.99 24.57
CA PRO A 653 -21.19 -2.78 24.46
C PRO A 653 -21.55 -1.78 25.55
N LEU A 654 -20.56 -1.04 26.04
CA LEU A 654 -20.78 0.09 26.93
C LEU A 654 -21.42 1.26 26.12
N PRO A 655 -22.28 2.07 26.77
CA PRO A 655 -22.80 3.29 26.13
C PRO A 655 -21.64 4.23 25.70
N VAL A 656 -21.81 4.86 24.54
CA VAL A 656 -20.87 5.90 24.11
C VAL A 656 -21.02 7.11 25.04
N GLU A 657 -19.93 7.55 25.63
CA GLU A 657 -19.86 8.72 26.49
C GLU A 657 -19.24 9.91 25.75
N ASP A 658 -19.63 11.12 26.14
CA ASP A 658 -18.99 12.35 25.69
C ASP A 658 -17.52 12.37 26.15
N ILE A 659 -16.67 13.05 25.39
CA ILE A 659 -15.25 13.18 25.71
C ILE A 659 -15.07 14.48 26.48
N HIS A 660 -14.50 14.41 27.66
CA HIS A 660 -14.30 15.54 28.56
C HIS A 660 -12.83 15.77 28.89
N GLY A 661 -12.39 17.00 28.77
CA GLY A 661 -11.08 17.47 29.20
C GLY A 661 -9.90 16.82 28.50
N ALA A 662 -10.09 16.38 27.25
CA ALA A 662 -9.03 15.75 26.48
C ALA A 662 -7.86 16.72 26.27
N ARG A 663 -6.63 16.22 26.47
CA ARG A 663 -5.41 16.96 26.18
C ARG A 663 -4.95 16.68 24.75
N ILE A 664 -4.39 17.68 24.10
CA ILE A 664 -3.77 17.54 22.79
C ILE A 664 -2.40 16.86 22.97
N LEU A 665 -2.25 15.65 22.44
CA LEU A 665 -0.98 14.92 22.50
C LEU A 665 -0.04 15.35 21.37
N ALA A 666 -0.57 15.64 20.20
CA ALA A 666 0.17 16.10 19.03
C ALA A 666 -0.65 17.08 18.20
N MET A 667 0.01 18.10 17.71
CA MET A 667 -0.55 19.08 16.79
C MET A 667 0.30 19.09 15.51
N LEU A 668 -0.27 18.56 14.44
CA LEU A 668 0.45 18.17 13.22
C LEU A 668 0.02 18.99 12.01
N GLY A 669 0.90 19.11 11.03
CA GLY A 669 0.65 19.82 9.78
C GLY A 669 -0.13 19.00 8.75
N ASP A 670 -0.03 19.45 7.49
CA ASP A 670 -0.66 18.78 6.35
C ASP A 670 0.13 17.53 5.91
N SER A 671 -0.55 16.63 5.23
CA SER A 671 0.03 15.43 4.59
C SER A 671 0.85 14.55 5.54
N VAL A 672 0.42 14.45 6.80
CA VAL A 672 1.01 13.51 7.75
C VAL A 672 0.64 12.10 7.34
N THR A 673 1.65 11.31 7.01
CA THR A 673 1.47 9.96 6.48
C THR A 673 1.29 8.93 7.59
N THR A 674 0.80 7.75 7.23
CA THR A 674 0.79 6.59 8.14
C THR A 674 2.19 6.18 8.58
N ASP A 675 3.25 6.50 7.81
CA ASP A 675 4.65 6.34 8.22
C ASP A 675 5.06 7.29 9.35
N HIS A 676 4.53 8.49 9.36
CA HIS A 676 4.74 9.43 10.47
C HIS A 676 4.05 8.95 11.75
N ILE A 677 2.84 8.38 11.61
CA ILE A 677 2.04 7.93 12.75
C ILE A 677 2.56 6.59 13.29
N SER A 678 2.84 5.65 12.41
CA SER A 678 3.36 4.32 12.75
C SER A 678 4.47 3.91 11.81
N PRO A 679 5.74 4.16 12.16
CA PRO A 679 6.88 3.85 11.31
C PRO A 679 7.04 2.34 11.06
N ALA A 680 7.59 1.98 9.91
CA ALA A 680 7.93 0.60 9.57
C ALA A 680 9.44 0.35 9.64
N GLY A 681 10.24 1.40 9.56
CA GLY A 681 11.69 1.33 9.45
C GLY A 681 12.41 0.99 10.76
N SER A 682 13.69 1.34 10.82
CA SER A 682 14.58 1.03 11.95
C SER A 682 14.17 1.69 13.26
N ILE A 683 14.45 1.00 14.37
CA ILE A 683 14.18 1.44 15.73
C ILE A 683 15.43 2.09 16.30
N LYS A 684 15.32 3.33 16.76
CA LYS A 684 16.42 4.02 17.46
C LYS A 684 16.62 3.46 18.85
N ALA A 685 17.89 3.29 19.26
CA ALA A 685 18.22 2.71 20.54
C ALA A 685 17.76 3.54 21.75
N ASP A 686 17.75 4.87 21.62
CA ASP A 686 17.34 5.82 22.64
C ASP A 686 15.84 6.16 22.63
N SER A 687 15.10 5.58 21.67
CA SER A 687 13.64 5.73 21.62
C SER A 687 12.94 4.90 22.70
N PRO A 688 11.66 5.19 23.03
CA PRO A 688 10.89 4.35 23.93
C PRO A 688 10.86 2.86 23.53
N ALA A 689 10.71 2.58 22.23
CA ALA A 689 10.74 1.21 21.70
C ALA A 689 12.13 0.57 21.83
N GLY A 690 13.19 1.34 21.56
CA GLY A 690 14.58 0.87 21.70
C GLY A 690 14.94 0.55 23.14
N ARG A 691 14.52 1.39 24.09
CA ARG A 691 14.69 1.13 25.54
C ARG A 691 13.96 -0.16 25.95
N TYR A 692 12.71 -0.32 25.54
CA TYR A 692 11.95 -1.53 25.81
C TYR A 692 12.65 -2.79 25.31
N LEU A 693 13.16 -2.79 24.09
CA LEU A 693 13.88 -3.94 23.51
C LEU A 693 15.15 -4.25 24.28
N GLN A 694 15.93 -3.22 24.68
CA GLN A 694 17.15 -3.40 25.49
C GLN A 694 16.82 -3.96 26.88
N GLU A 695 15.77 -3.47 27.53
CA GLU A 695 15.28 -3.99 28.82
C GLU A 695 14.87 -5.48 28.73
N HIS A 696 14.44 -5.94 27.55
CA HIS A 696 14.13 -7.34 27.28
C HIS A 696 15.33 -8.12 26.70
N GLY A 697 16.55 -7.59 26.81
CA GLY A 697 17.78 -8.28 26.41
C GLY A 697 18.06 -8.33 24.92
N VAL A 698 17.32 -7.57 24.10
CA VAL A 698 17.55 -7.52 22.64
C VAL A 698 18.71 -6.57 22.36
N ALA A 699 19.77 -7.05 21.74
CA ALA A 699 20.91 -6.24 21.34
C ALA A 699 20.50 -5.30 20.17
N ARG A 700 21.15 -4.12 20.08
CA ARG A 700 20.82 -3.12 19.05
C ARG A 700 20.85 -3.68 17.63
N ARG A 701 21.81 -4.54 17.31
CA ARG A 701 21.94 -5.20 16.00
C ARG A 701 20.75 -6.12 15.67
N ASP A 702 20.02 -6.57 16.70
CA ASP A 702 18.92 -7.53 16.61
C ASP A 702 17.55 -6.83 16.75
N PHE A 703 17.51 -5.51 16.77
CA PHE A 703 16.25 -4.75 16.88
C PHE A 703 15.29 -5.04 15.73
N ASN A 704 15.83 -5.35 14.56
CA ASN A 704 15.06 -5.45 13.33
C ASN A 704 14.33 -4.12 13.05
N SER A 705 13.09 -4.14 12.58
CA SER A 705 12.34 -2.94 12.27
C SER A 705 11.01 -2.89 13.02
N TYR A 706 10.37 -1.72 13.06
CA TYR A 706 8.99 -1.60 13.53
C TYR A 706 8.04 -2.50 12.74
N GLY A 707 8.22 -2.59 11.41
CA GLY A 707 7.41 -3.43 10.54
C GLY A 707 7.43 -4.89 10.95
N SER A 708 8.60 -5.44 11.25
CA SER A 708 8.76 -6.83 11.70
C SER A 708 8.22 -7.09 13.12
N ARG A 709 8.00 -6.05 13.92
CA ARG A 709 7.53 -6.18 15.31
C ARG A 709 6.06 -5.81 15.50
N ARG A 710 5.31 -5.68 14.43
CA ARG A 710 3.87 -5.33 14.50
C ARG A 710 3.00 -6.36 15.21
N GLY A 711 3.48 -7.57 15.44
CA GLY A 711 2.84 -8.55 16.30
C GLY A 711 3.02 -8.29 17.80
N ASN A 712 3.78 -7.27 18.17
CA ASN A 712 4.04 -6.86 19.57
C ASN A 712 3.52 -5.44 19.83
N HIS A 713 2.36 -5.33 20.46
CA HIS A 713 1.75 -4.05 20.80
C HIS A 713 2.62 -3.16 21.69
N GLU A 714 3.49 -3.73 22.54
CA GLU A 714 4.37 -2.97 23.41
C GLU A 714 5.42 -2.18 22.62
N VAL A 715 5.96 -2.77 21.56
CA VAL A 715 6.87 -2.06 20.65
C VAL A 715 6.10 -1.03 19.84
N MET A 716 4.93 -1.41 19.32
CA MET A 716 4.19 -0.56 18.38
C MET A 716 3.57 0.67 19.04
N MET A 717 3.06 0.56 20.24
CA MET A 717 2.56 1.73 20.97
C MET A 717 3.68 2.72 21.32
N ARG A 718 4.88 2.22 21.61
CA ARG A 718 6.08 3.03 21.85
C ARG A 718 6.61 3.66 20.56
N GLY A 719 6.36 3.03 19.42
CA GLY A 719 6.69 3.53 18.09
C GLY A 719 5.67 4.51 17.50
N THR A 720 4.52 4.67 18.14
CA THR A 720 3.48 5.58 17.66
C THR A 720 3.97 7.02 17.69
N PHE A 721 3.92 7.69 16.52
CA PHE A 721 4.50 9.01 16.27
C PHE A 721 6.02 9.11 16.46
N ALA A 722 6.74 7.98 16.48
CA ALA A 722 8.19 7.97 16.66
C ALA A 722 9.00 8.16 15.36
N ASN A 723 8.36 8.52 14.25
CA ASN A 723 9.05 8.82 13.01
C ASN A 723 10.02 10.00 13.20
N ILE A 724 11.24 9.86 12.67
CA ILE A 724 12.30 10.87 12.84
C ILE A 724 12.03 12.20 12.15
N ARG A 725 11.10 12.23 11.22
CA ARG A 725 10.72 13.41 10.42
C ARG A 725 9.40 14.04 10.83
N ILE A 726 8.72 13.47 11.80
CA ILE A 726 7.48 14.07 12.29
C ILE A 726 7.79 15.41 12.97
N ARG A 727 6.94 16.39 12.74
CA ARG A 727 7.04 17.72 13.34
C ARG A 727 5.78 18.00 14.14
N ASN A 728 5.90 18.02 15.45
CA ASN A 728 4.82 18.40 16.34
C ASN A 728 4.91 19.89 16.64
N GLU A 729 3.91 20.67 16.25
CA GLU A 729 3.89 22.12 16.43
C GLU A 729 3.85 22.55 17.91
N MET A 730 3.58 21.62 18.83
CA MET A 730 3.67 21.86 20.28
C MET A 730 5.11 21.99 20.78
N VAL A 731 6.09 21.52 20.02
CA VAL A 731 7.54 21.60 20.29
C VAL A 731 8.26 22.19 19.08
N PRO A 732 8.10 23.48 18.77
CA PRO A 732 8.64 24.09 17.59
C PRO A 732 10.16 23.92 17.46
N GLY A 733 10.65 23.59 16.27
CA GLY A 733 12.07 23.40 15.99
C GLY A 733 12.62 22.04 16.38
N VAL A 734 11.80 21.14 16.91
CA VAL A 734 12.17 19.76 17.24
C VAL A 734 11.58 18.81 16.20
N GLU A 735 12.41 18.01 15.56
CA GLU A 735 11.99 16.89 14.71
C GLU A 735 11.97 15.58 15.51
N GLY A 736 11.06 14.68 15.14
CA GLY A 736 10.90 13.39 15.80
C GLY A 736 9.71 13.34 16.76
N GLY A 737 9.52 12.20 17.37
CA GLY A 737 8.36 11.86 18.21
C GLY A 737 8.33 12.51 19.58
N MET A 738 8.41 13.83 19.63
CA MET A 738 8.43 14.61 20.85
C MET A 738 7.14 15.42 21.02
N THR A 739 6.75 15.65 22.28
CA THR A 739 5.62 16.47 22.69
C THR A 739 5.90 17.11 24.04
N ARG A 740 4.86 17.64 24.67
CA ARG A 740 4.88 18.12 26.05
C ARG A 740 3.80 17.44 26.88
N HIS A 741 4.14 17.10 28.10
CA HIS A 741 3.16 16.72 29.13
C HIS A 741 2.81 17.98 29.95
N LEU A 742 1.58 18.42 29.89
CA LEU A 742 1.13 19.60 30.64
C LEU A 742 0.74 19.23 32.08
N PRO A 743 1.10 20.06 33.05
CA PRO A 743 1.59 21.44 32.98
C PRO A 743 3.10 21.60 32.71
N ASP A 744 3.86 20.51 32.69
CA ASP A 744 5.29 20.58 32.41
C ASP A 744 5.50 20.96 30.92
N ARG A 745 6.49 21.80 30.67
CA ARG A 745 6.71 22.33 29.31
C ARG A 745 7.95 21.79 28.62
N GLU A 746 8.70 20.94 29.31
CA GLU A 746 9.86 20.30 28.73
C GLU A 746 9.46 19.26 27.68
N PRO A 747 10.19 19.19 26.57
CA PRO A 747 9.94 18.16 25.56
C PRO A 747 10.18 16.75 26.11
N VAL A 748 9.21 15.87 25.86
CA VAL A 748 9.30 14.44 26.21
C VAL A 748 8.85 13.60 25.01
N ALA A 749 9.24 12.32 25.00
CA ALA A 749 8.73 11.42 23.97
C ALA A 749 7.21 11.29 24.06
N ILE A 750 6.54 11.20 22.91
CA ILE A 750 5.08 11.14 22.82
C ILE A 750 4.52 9.96 23.62
N TYR A 751 5.17 8.79 23.56
CA TYR A 751 4.80 7.65 24.39
C TYR A 751 4.87 7.95 25.89
N ASP A 752 5.96 8.57 26.34
CA ASP A 752 6.16 8.87 27.78
C ASP A 752 5.09 9.87 28.27
N ALA A 753 4.78 10.92 27.47
CA ALA A 753 3.69 11.85 27.80
C ALA A 753 2.33 11.16 27.85
N ALA A 754 2.04 10.28 26.88
CA ALA A 754 0.78 9.54 26.84
C ALA A 754 0.60 8.65 28.08
N MET A 755 1.67 8.01 28.55
CA MET A 755 1.62 7.17 29.76
C MET A 755 1.37 8.00 31.02
N LEU A 756 1.92 9.20 31.11
CA LEU A 756 1.63 10.13 32.22
C LEU A 756 0.15 10.53 32.19
N TYR A 757 -0.39 10.94 31.07
CA TYR A 757 -1.81 11.27 30.92
C TYR A 757 -2.72 10.06 31.23
N LYS A 758 -2.32 8.86 30.82
CA LYS A 758 -3.06 7.64 31.10
C LYS A 758 -3.13 7.36 32.61
N ALA A 759 -2.03 7.57 33.33
CA ALA A 759 -1.98 7.45 34.78
C ALA A 759 -2.87 8.50 35.49
N GLU A 760 -3.05 9.67 34.87
CA GLU A 760 -3.92 10.74 35.37
C GLU A 760 -5.39 10.54 34.96
N GLY A 761 -5.71 9.53 34.12
CA GLY A 761 -7.05 9.26 33.62
C GLY A 761 -7.55 10.31 32.60
N ILE A 762 -6.65 11.00 31.92
CA ILE A 762 -6.97 12.07 30.96
C ILE A 762 -7.02 11.50 29.55
N PRO A 763 -8.16 11.65 28.83
CA PRO A 763 -8.24 11.26 27.42
C PRO A 763 -7.41 12.19 26.54
N LEU A 764 -7.03 11.70 25.38
CA LEU A 764 -6.15 12.42 24.46
C LEU A 764 -6.81 12.70 23.11
N ALA A 765 -6.36 13.76 22.48
CA ALA A 765 -6.74 14.19 21.14
C ALA A 765 -5.50 14.44 20.27
N VAL A 766 -5.66 14.28 18.98
CA VAL A 766 -4.69 14.70 17.96
C VAL A 766 -5.34 15.75 17.08
N ILE A 767 -4.61 16.82 16.81
CA ILE A 767 -5.00 17.87 15.86
C ILE A 767 -4.11 17.75 14.63
N ALA A 768 -4.69 17.80 13.44
CA ALA A 768 -3.94 17.68 12.20
C ALA A 768 -4.44 18.60 11.09
N GLY A 769 -3.65 18.77 10.05
CA GLY A 769 -3.99 19.51 8.84
C GLY A 769 -4.73 18.64 7.81
N LYS A 770 -4.44 18.91 6.53
CA LYS A 770 -5.05 18.21 5.40
C LYS A 770 -4.43 16.85 5.16
N GLU A 771 -5.21 15.95 4.53
CA GLU A 771 -4.75 14.62 4.08
C GLU A 771 -4.12 13.78 5.19
N TYR A 772 -4.70 13.83 6.40
CA TYR A 772 -4.18 13.07 7.54
C TYR A 772 -4.30 11.57 7.31
N GLY A 773 -3.17 10.87 7.44
CA GLY A 773 -3.08 9.42 7.31
C GLY A 773 -2.86 8.93 5.87
N SER A 774 -2.33 9.78 4.98
CA SER A 774 -1.94 9.36 3.62
C SER A 774 -0.83 8.29 3.64
N GLY A 775 -0.68 7.56 2.54
CA GLY A 775 0.37 6.57 2.39
C GLY A 775 -0.09 5.13 2.52
N SER A 776 0.73 4.26 3.13
CA SER A 776 0.45 2.83 3.26
C SER A 776 -0.76 2.55 4.14
N SER A 777 -1.49 1.48 3.82
CA SER A 777 -2.50 0.92 4.69
C SER A 777 -1.85 0.38 5.98
N ARG A 778 -2.10 1.03 7.12
CA ARG A 778 -1.56 0.64 8.43
C ARG A 778 -2.60 0.76 9.52
N ASP A 779 -3.06 -0.37 10.00
CA ASP A 779 -3.94 -0.46 11.16
C ASP A 779 -3.26 0.05 12.44
N TRP A 780 -1.95 -0.15 12.60
CA TRP A 780 -1.18 0.39 13.73
C TRP A 780 -1.16 1.92 13.79
N ALA A 781 -1.44 2.62 12.70
CA ALA A 781 -1.66 4.05 12.72
C ALA A 781 -2.96 4.45 13.46
N ALA A 782 -3.82 3.49 13.76
CA ALA A 782 -5.01 3.65 14.61
C ALA A 782 -4.89 2.84 15.92
N LYS A 783 -4.38 1.61 15.88
CA LYS A 783 -4.15 0.76 17.07
C LYS A 783 -3.20 1.42 18.08
N GLY A 784 -2.08 1.96 17.60
CA GLY A 784 -1.12 2.66 18.44
C GLY A 784 -1.72 3.87 19.16
N PRO A 785 -2.33 4.81 18.44
CA PRO A 785 -3.07 5.92 19.06
C PRO A 785 -4.13 5.48 20.05
N ARG A 786 -4.88 4.41 19.77
CA ARG A 786 -5.86 3.86 20.73
C ARG A 786 -5.21 3.43 22.02
N LEU A 787 -4.11 2.71 21.96
CA LEU A 787 -3.37 2.25 23.14
C LEU A 787 -2.74 3.39 23.93
N LEU A 788 -2.40 4.49 23.27
CA LEU A 788 -1.92 5.71 23.94
C LEU A 788 -3.03 6.50 24.66
N GLY A 789 -4.30 6.17 24.44
CA GLY A 789 -5.44 6.86 25.04
C GLY A 789 -6.05 7.96 24.17
N ILE A 790 -5.73 8.01 22.90
CA ILE A 790 -6.35 8.94 21.95
C ILE A 790 -7.78 8.47 21.66
N ARG A 791 -8.75 9.39 21.87
CA ARG A 791 -10.17 9.15 21.68
C ARG A 791 -10.74 9.87 20.46
N VAL A 792 -10.12 10.95 20.06
CA VAL A 792 -10.58 11.81 18.97
C VAL A 792 -9.40 12.33 18.16
N VAL A 793 -9.56 12.39 16.85
CA VAL A 793 -8.67 13.10 15.93
C VAL A 793 -9.48 14.16 15.22
N ILE A 794 -9.01 15.39 15.24
CA ILE A 794 -9.64 16.52 14.55
C ILE A 794 -8.66 17.00 13.47
N ALA A 795 -9.03 16.86 12.21
CA ALA A 795 -8.21 17.21 11.06
C ALA A 795 -8.97 18.08 10.07
N GLU A 796 -8.23 18.72 9.16
CA GLU A 796 -8.86 19.46 8.05
C GLU A 796 -9.44 18.48 7.00
N SER A 797 -8.78 17.34 6.78
CA SER A 797 -9.29 16.23 5.98
C SER A 797 -8.55 14.91 6.30
N PHE A 798 -9.16 13.79 5.97
CA PHE A 798 -8.63 12.45 6.19
C PHE A 798 -8.43 11.70 4.89
N GLU A 799 -7.40 10.87 4.83
CA GLU A 799 -7.31 9.82 3.82
C GLU A 799 -8.24 8.64 4.17
N ARG A 800 -8.82 8.04 3.14
CA ARG A 800 -9.90 7.05 3.26
C ARG A 800 -9.58 5.89 4.22
N ILE A 801 -8.47 5.20 3.98
CA ILE A 801 -8.11 3.98 4.73
C ILE A 801 -7.86 4.31 6.20
N HIS A 802 -7.15 5.41 6.46
CA HIS A 802 -6.83 5.80 7.84
C HIS A 802 -8.09 6.23 8.61
N ARG A 803 -9.02 6.93 7.97
CA ARG A 803 -10.32 7.26 8.54
C ARG A 803 -11.07 5.99 8.98
N SER A 804 -11.16 5.00 8.10
CA SER A 804 -11.80 3.72 8.41
C SER A 804 -11.09 2.97 9.55
N ASN A 805 -9.77 2.98 9.58
CA ASN A 805 -9.01 2.37 10.67
C ASN A 805 -9.26 3.05 12.02
N LEU A 806 -9.36 4.37 12.07
CA LEU A 806 -9.69 5.10 13.30
C LEU A 806 -11.05 4.64 13.86
N ILE A 807 -12.07 4.59 13.00
CA ILE A 807 -13.41 4.12 13.37
C ILE A 807 -13.36 2.66 13.83
N GLY A 808 -12.64 1.82 13.10
CA GLY A 808 -12.44 0.41 13.42
C GLY A 808 -11.79 0.16 14.77
N MET A 809 -11.06 1.14 15.29
CA MET A 809 -10.47 1.13 16.63
C MET A 809 -11.22 1.97 17.66
N GLY A 810 -12.43 2.43 17.35
CA GLY A 810 -13.22 3.24 18.27
C GLY A 810 -12.66 4.65 18.53
N ILE A 811 -11.89 5.20 17.59
CA ILE A 811 -11.42 6.58 17.63
C ILE A 811 -12.31 7.44 16.75
N LEU A 812 -12.79 8.57 17.27
CA LEU A 812 -13.70 9.46 16.57
C LEU A 812 -12.95 10.37 15.59
N PRO A 813 -13.18 10.28 14.27
CA PRO A 813 -12.62 11.23 13.31
C PRO A 813 -13.56 12.42 13.11
N LEU A 814 -13.07 13.62 13.36
CA LEU A 814 -13.79 14.88 13.15
C LEU A 814 -13.05 15.79 12.16
N GLU A 815 -13.79 16.45 11.30
CA GLU A 815 -13.25 17.48 10.42
C GLU A 815 -13.60 18.87 10.92
N PHE A 816 -12.63 19.77 10.85
CA PHE A 816 -12.86 21.20 11.05
C PHE A 816 -13.89 21.73 10.05
N PRO A 817 -14.72 22.72 10.44
CA PRO A 817 -15.55 23.44 9.49
C PRO A 817 -14.71 24.08 8.38
N GLN A 818 -15.31 24.29 7.22
CA GLN A 818 -14.61 24.91 6.10
C GLN A 818 -14.00 26.26 6.50
N GLY A 819 -12.72 26.44 6.18
CA GLY A 819 -11.96 27.64 6.50
C GLY A 819 -11.46 27.74 7.94
N VAL A 820 -11.83 26.78 8.79
CA VAL A 820 -11.33 26.68 10.18
C VAL A 820 -10.18 25.70 10.22
N THR A 821 -9.08 26.12 10.80
CA THR A 821 -7.87 25.30 10.95
C THR A 821 -7.27 25.53 12.33
N ARG A 822 -6.32 24.69 12.73
CA ARG A 822 -5.54 24.90 13.95
C ARG A 822 -4.86 26.30 13.98
N LYS A 823 -4.49 26.82 12.81
CA LYS A 823 -3.86 28.15 12.68
C LYS A 823 -4.86 29.28 12.84
N THR A 824 -6.04 29.21 12.21
CA THR A 824 -7.09 30.21 12.36
C THR A 824 -7.64 30.26 13.79
N LEU A 825 -7.67 29.11 14.49
CA LEU A 825 -8.03 29.02 15.89
C LEU A 825 -6.88 29.40 16.83
N GLN A 826 -5.68 29.63 16.29
CA GLN A 826 -4.48 29.95 17.07
C GLN A 826 -4.21 28.94 18.19
N LEU A 827 -4.36 27.63 17.89
CA LEU A 827 -4.12 26.58 18.87
C LEU A 827 -2.64 26.53 19.24
N THR A 828 -2.37 26.36 20.51
CA THR A 828 -1.04 26.25 21.11
C THR A 828 -0.69 24.83 21.55
N GLY A 829 -1.69 23.97 21.65
CA GLY A 829 -1.60 22.62 22.24
C GLY A 829 -1.87 22.59 23.75
N GLU A 830 -2.10 23.74 24.38
CA GLU A 830 -2.44 23.84 25.81
C GLU A 830 -3.96 23.76 26.07
N GLU A 831 -4.77 23.78 25.03
CA GLU A 831 -6.21 23.71 25.11
C GLU A 831 -6.68 22.36 25.64
N ARG A 832 -7.84 22.36 26.30
CA ARG A 832 -8.63 21.18 26.63
C ARG A 832 -9.78 21.06 25.66
N ILE A 833 -10.10 19.85 25.26
CA ILE A 833 -11.11 19.54 24.29
C ILE A 833 -12.24 18.74 24.93
N ASP A 834 -13.46 19.23 24.79
CA ASP A 834 -14.69 18.50 25.13
C ASP A 834 -15.46 18.23 23.84
N VAL A 835 -15.90 17.00 23.65
CA VAL A 835 -16.76 16.59 22.52
C VAL A 835 -18.09 16.09 23.09
N SER A 836 -19.17 16.77 22.72
CA SER A 836 -20.47 16.54 23.30
C SER A 836 -21.48 15.91 22.32
N ASN A 837 -22.58 15.39 22.85
CA ASN A 837 -23.70 14.79 22.09
C ASN A 837 -23.35 13.49 21.35
N LEU A 838 -22.37 12.74 21.83
CA LEU A 838 -21.92 11.50 21.16
C LEU A 838 -22.93 10.36 21.29
N GLN A 839 -23.79 10.37 22.30
CA GLN A 839 -24.87 9.35 22.45
C GLN A 839 -25.88 9.41 21.30
N SER A 840 -26.15 10.60 20.78
CA SER A 840 -27.10 10.83 19.69
C SER A 840 -26.41 10.95 18.30
N LEU A 841 -25.16 10.52 18.18
CA LEU A 841 -24.36 10.62 16.96
C LEU A 841 -25.05 9.92 15.79
N GLN A 842 -25.03 10.59 14.62
CA GLN A 842 -25.50 10.06 13.35
C GLN A 842 -24.37 10.18 12.31
N PRO A 843 -24.37 9.37 11.25
CA PRO A 843 -23.39 9.49 10.18
C PRO A 843 -23.37 10.90 9.59
N GLY A 844 -22.17 11.45 9.43
CA GLY A 844 -21.96 12.78 8.86
C GLY A 844 -22.46 13.97 9.70
N ALA A 845 -22.88 13.71 10.95
CA ALA A 845 -23.45 14.73 11.83
C ALA A 845 -22.45 15.85 12.18
N THR A 846 -22.97 17.03 12.47
CA THR A 846 -22.20 18.11 13.07
C THR A 846 -22.12 17.87 14.59
N VAL A 847 -20.90 17.90 15.12
CA VAL A 847 -20.60 17.62 16.51
C VAL A 847 -19.99 18.86 17.16
N PRO A 848 -20.53 19.35 18.30
CA PRO A 848 -19.95 20.49 18.99
C PRO A 848 -18.67 20.07 19.72
N VAL A 849 -17.58 20.80 19.45
CA VAL A 849 -16.29 20.66 20.09
C VAL A 849 -16.00 21.94 20.87
N THR A 850 -15.89 21.84 22.17
CA THR A 850 -15.55 22.98 23.03
C THR A 850 -14.06 23.00 23.29
N LEU A 851 -13.42 24.08 22.89
CA LEU A 851 -12.01 24.37 23.20
C LEU A 851 -11.95 25.26 24.43
N THR A 852 -11.31 24.79 25.50
CA THR A 852 -11.03 25.58 26.68
C THR A 852 -9.57 25.95 26.70
N ARG A 853 -9.26 27.25 26.59
CA ARG A 853 -7.90 27.77 26.55
C ARG A 853 -7.28 27.85 27.96
N ALA A 854 -5.98 28.07 28.01
CA ALA A 854 -5.24 28.17 29.27
C ALA A 854 -5.76 29.30 30.21
N ASP A 855 -6.32 30.38 29.64
CA ASP A 855 -6.93 31.48 30.39
C ASP A 855 -8.37 31.21 30.86
N GLY A 856 -8.90 30.02 30.55
CA GLY A 856 -10.26 29.60 30.86
C GLY A 856 -11.32 30.04 29.85
N SER A 857 -10.96 30.81 28.82
CA SER A 857 -11.88 31.17 27.75
C SER A 857 -12.30 29.93 26.95
N GLN A 858 -13.55 29.91 26.51
CA GLN A 858 -14.12 28.80 25.74
C GLN A 858 -14.59 29.26 24.36
N GLU A 859 -14.37 28.38 23.41
CA GLU A 859 -14.85 28.54 22.04
C GLU A 859 -15.46 27.21 21.58
N VAL A 860 -16.64 27.26 20.96
CA VAL A 860 -17.30 26.07 20.44
C VAL A 860 -17.19 26.07 18.93
N ILE A 861 -16.68 24.98 18.37
CA ILE A 861 -16.60 24.75 16.92
C ILE A 861 -17.51 23.60 16.53
N ALA A 862 -18.15 23.72 15.37
CA ALA A 862 -19.08 22.71 14.85
C ALA A 862 -18.32 21.80 13.87
N CYS A 863 -17.70 20.75 14.37
CA CYS A 863 -16.94 19.80 13.56
C CYS A 863 -17.85 18.79 12.88
N ARG A 864 -17.47 18.37 11.68
CA ARG A 864 -18.15 17.30 10.95
C ARG A 864 -17.66 15.93 11.44
N CYS A 865 -18.56 15.06 11.84
CA CYS A 865 -18.24 13.67 12.10
C CYS A 865 -17.97 12.93 10.78
N ARG A 866 -16.85 12.23 10.70
CA ARG A 866 -16.43 11.45 9.53
C ARG A 866 -16.64 9.95 9.74
N ILE A 867 -17.65 9.61 10.54
CA ILE A 867 -18.35 8.33 10.44
C ILE A 867 -19.38 8.51 9.33
N ASP A 868 -19.15 7.88 8.18
CA ASP A 868 -19.89 8.21 6.96
C ASP A 868 -21.09 7.28 6.75
N THR A 869 -21.13 6.13 7.42
CA THR A 869 -22.18 5.10 7.24
C THR A 869 -22.79 4.65 8.58
N ALA A 870 -23.99 4.09 8.53
CA ALA A 870 -24.66 3.52 9.70
C ALA A 870 -23.90 2.30 10.26
N THR A 871 -23.31 1.50 9.39
CA THR A 871 -22.49 0.36 9.76
C THR A 871 -21.22 0.80 10.49
N GLU A 872 -20.52 1.82 10.00
CA GLU A 872 -19.35 2.40 10.71
C GLU A 872 -19.75 2.94 12.09
N LEU A 873 -20.93 3.56 12.21
CA LEU A 873 -21.46 4.02 13.50
C LEU A 873 -21.70 2.85 14.46
N THR A 874 -22.19 1.73 13.97
CA THR A 874 -22.36 0.50 14.76
C THR A 874 -21.01 0.00 15.25
N TYR A 875 -19.98 0.00 14.42
CA TYR A 875 -18.62 -0.37 14.85
C TYR A 875 -18.08 0.57 15.93
N TYR A 876 -18.23 1.87 15.75
CA TYR A 876 -17.83 2.85 16.75
C TYR A 876 -18.54 2.66 18.09
N ARG A 877 -19.87 2.41 18.09
CA ARG A 877 -20.66 2.13 19.28
C ARG A 877 -20.27 0.85 19.99
N ASN A 878 -19.66 -0.08 19.28
CA ASN A 878 -19.14 -1.33 19.83
C ASN A 878 -17.68 -1.23 20.32
N ASP A 879 -17.10 -0.04 20.33
CA ASP A 879 -15.68 0.19 20.66
C ASP A 879 -14.69 -0.38 19.61
N GLY A 880 -15.19 -0.67 18.45
CA GLY A 880 -14.42 -1.12 17.28
C GLY A 880 -15.09 -2.28 16.51
N ILE A 881 -14.61 -2.48 15.29
CA ILE A 881 -15.16 -3.48 14.39
C ILE A 881 -14.94 -4.92 14.89
N LEU A 882 -13.76 -5.23 15.44
CA LEU A 882 -13.46 -6.58 15.93
C LEU A 882 -14.27 -6.91 17.20
N HIS A 883 -14.51 -5.94 18.06
CA HIS A 883 -15.40 -6.09 19.21
C HIS A 883 -16.84 -6.40 18.77
N TYR A 884 -17.32 -5.70 17.76
CA TYR A 884 -18.60 -5.98 17.15
C TYR A 884 -18.67 -7.40 16.58
N VAL A 885 -17.64 -7.81 15.85
CA VAL A 885 -17.54 -9.17 15.26
C VAL A 885 -17.56 -10.24 16.35
N ILE A 886 -16.76 -10.08 17.41
CA ILE A 886 -16.75 -11.03 18.55
C ILE A 886 -18.15 -11.15 19.17
N ARG A 887 -18.82 -10.03 19.45
CA ARG A 887 -20.17 -10.05 20.04
C ARG A 887 -21.17 -10.79 19.18
N ASN A 888 -21.07 -10.68 17.87
CA ASN A 888 -21.92 -11.42 16.95
C ASN A 888 -21.62 -12.94 16.88
N MET A 889 -20.46 -13.35 17.34
CA MET A 889 -20.04 -14.77 17.40
C MET A 889 -20.46 -15.47 18.70
N LEU A 890 -20.72 -14.70 19.75
CA LEU A 890 -21.16 -15.25 21.04
C LEU A 890 -22.61 -15.72 20.98
#